data_cc9b4eec8135ff82034edce2596ca58b
#
_entry.id   cc9b4eec8135ff82034edce2596ca58b
#
_cell.length_a   1.000
_cell.length_b   1.000
_cell.length_c   1.000
_cell.angle_alpha   90.00
_cell.angle_beta   90.00
_cell.angle_gamma   90.00
#
_symmetry.space_group_name_H-M   'P 1'
#
loop_
_entity.id
_entity.type
_entity.pdbx_description
1 polymer ?
#
loop_
_entity_poly.entity_id
_entity_poly.type
_entity_poly.pdbx_seq_one_letter_code
_entity_poly.pdbx_strand_id
1 'polypeptide(L)'
;MKKLIDFDKEGFKKEVITNVKTLYRRPIEEATPQQVFQAVSYAVKDDIIDRWIATHKEYEKKNVKTVYYLSMEFLMGRALGNNLINLTYYDAVKEALDELGFDLNLIEDQEPDAALGNGGLGRLAACFLDSLATLGYPAYGCGIRYRYGMFKQAIKDGYQIELPDDWLKDGNPFEIKRPEYAVEVKFGGYVRVENRDGRNYFIQDGYQTVRAVPYDVPVVGYGNNVVNTLRIWDAEADQEFCLDSFDKGEYEKAVEQQNLAKTIVEVLYPNDNHYAGKELRLRQQYFFISASVQRAILKFKEKNSDIHKLPEKITFQMNDTHPTVAVAELMRILMDEEGLEWDDAWDITTRTCAYTNHTIMAEALEKWPIELFSRLLPRIYQIVEEINRRFVLKIQSMYPGNQDKVKNMAILYDGQVKMAHLAIAGSYSVNGVAALHTKILEERELKDFYEMRPEQFNNKTNGITQRRFLLHGNPLLASWITDKIGDEWIVKLSNLKKLKVYATDEKYQQEFMNIKYQNKIRLANYIKEHNGVDVDPRSIFDVQVKRLHEYKRQLLNILHVMYQYNELKTNPSYDMYPTTYIFGAKASAGYKRAKLIIKLINSVADVINNDASIKGKIKVVFIENYRVSNAELIFAAADVSEQISTASREASGTGNMKFMLNGAVTLGTMDGANVEIVEEVGEENAVIFGLRAEEVMKYEREGGYNPKDIYNNDAAVRTVLTQLINGMYSSDDPDRFRDLYDSLINEDVYFILKDFASYVEAHRKIDTIYRDEKNWAKMVMLNTACSGKFSSDRTIEEYAKEIWNLKKVKVTLD
;
A
#
# COMPACT_ATOMS: atom_id res chain seq x y z
N MET A 1 -15.43 -25.68 3.58
CA MET A 1 -15.99 -24.37 4.06
C MET A 1 -17.48 -24.52 4.31
N LYS A 2 -18.00 -23.89 5.35
CA LYS A 2 -19.45 -23.85 5.62
C LYS A 2 -20.12 -23.08 4.50
N LYS A 3 -21.02 -23.70 3.74
CA LYS A 3 -21.85 -22.96 2.76
C LYS A 3 -22.73 -21.96 3.54
N LEU A 4 -22.40 -20.70 3.47
CA LEU A 4 -23.12 -19.62 4.17
C LEU A 4 -24.27 -19.06 3.32
N ILE A 5 -24.22 -19.31 2.00
CA ILE A 5 -25.17 -18.76 1.02
C ILE A 5 -25.48 -19.86 -0.01
N ASP A 6 -26.74 -20.01 -0.36
CA ASP A 6 -27.19 -20.91 -1.43
C ASP A 6 -26.75 -20.35 -2.79
N PHE A 7 -26.06 -21.18 -3.57
CA PHE A 7 -25.58 -20.85 -4.90
C PHE A 7 -26.33 -21.67 -5.96
N ASP A 8 -27.00 -20.99 -6.88
CA ASP A 8 -27.67 -21.62 -8.03
C ASP A 8 -26.66 -21.88 -9.14
N LYS A 9 -26.03 -23.06 -9.13
CA LYS A 9 -25.01 -23.45 -10.11
C LYS A 9 -25.57 -23.47 -11.54
N GLU A 10 -26.78 -23.98 -11.76
CA GLU A 10 -27.36 -24.07 -13.08
C GLU A 10 -27.79 -22.71 -13.63
N GLY A 11 -28.37 -21.86 -12.79
CA GLY A 11 -28.64 -20.45 -13.10
C GLY A 11 -27.38 -19.70 -13.49
N PHE A 12 -26.31 -19.83 -12.70
CA PHE A 12 -25.02 -19.22 -12.98
C PHE A 12 -24.42 -19.66 -14.33
N LYS A 13 -24.39 -20.98 -14.63
CA LYS A 13 -23.91 -21.47 -15.94
C LYS A 13 -24.69 -20.87 -17.11
N LYS A 14 -26.01 -20.84 -16.98
CA LYS A 14 -26.89 -20.24 -18.00
C LYS A 14 -26.63 -18.75 -18.19
N GLU A 15 -26.37 -18.03 -17.10
CA GLU A 15 -26.07 -16.62 -17.15
C GLU A 15 -24.70 -16.36 -17.80
N VAL A 16 -23.66 -17.12 -17.47
CA VAL A 16 -22.34 -17.03 -18.15
C VAL A 16 -22.47 -17.23 -19.64
N ILE A 17 -23.20 -18.27 -20.08
CA ILE A 17 -23.48 -18.54 -21.51
C ILE A 17 -24.21 -17.34 -22.16
N THR A 18 -25.24 -16.81 -21.47
CA THR A 18 -26.00 -15.65 -21.94
C THR A 18 -25.11 -14.41 -22.06
N ASN A 19 -24.23 -14.15 -21.07
CA ASN A 19 -23.32 -13.02 -21.11
C ASN A 19 -22.30 -13.12 -22.25
N VAL A 20 -21.73 -14.30 -22.52
CA VAL A 20 -20.86 -14.51 -23.71
C VAL A 20 -21.61 -14.19 -24.98
N LYS A 21 -22.82 -14.71 -25.13
CA LYS A 21 -23.66 -14.50 -26.30
C LYS A 21 -24.00 -13.02 -26.53
N THR A 22 -24.41 -12.33 -25.47
CA THR A 22 -24.89 -10.94 -25.57
C THR A 22 -23.78 -9.92 -25.69
N LEU A 23 -22.66 -10.11 -24.97
CA LEU A 23 -21.53 -9.20 -25.03
C LEU A 23 -20.67 -9.36 -26.29
N TYR A 24 -20.53 -10.61 -26.77
CA TYR A 24 -19.57 -10.93 -27.84
C TYR A 24 -20.18 -11.55 -29.08
N ARG A 25 -21.48 -11.82 -29.07
CA ARG A 25 -22.19 -12.49 -30.19
C ARG A 25 -21.51 -13.81 -30.59
N ARG A 26 -21.12 -14.63 -29.59
CA ARG A 26 -20.47 -15.93 -29.78
C ARG A 26 -21.13 -17.02 -28.94
N PRO A 27 -21.11 -18.29 -29.38
CA PRO A 27 -21.38 -19.41 -28.50
C PRO A 27 -20.20 -19.57 -27.52
N ILE A 28 -20.44 -20.19 -26.36
CA ILE A 28 -19.43 -20.28 -25.28
C ILE A 28 -18.21 -21.11 -25.71
N GLU A 29 -18.40 -22.10 -26.57
CA GLU A 29 -17.33 -22.97 -27.06
C GLU A 29 -16.30 -22.24 -27.93
N GLU A 30 -16.67 -21.09 -28.49
CA GLU A 30 -15.79 -20.24 -29.32
C GLU A 30 -15.25 -19.03 -28.52
N ALA A 31 -15.61 -18.89 -27.25
CA ALA A 31 -15.21 -17.76 -26.46
C ALA A 31 -13.74 -17.85 -26.06
N THR A 32 -13.04 -16.71 -26.10
CA THR A 32 -11.68 -16.63 -25.57
C THR A 32 -11.70 -16.61 -24.03
N PRO A 33 -10.62 -17.01 -23.34
CA PRO A 33 -10.54 -16.92 -21.89
C PRO A 33 -10.88 -15.53 -21.34
N GLN A 34 -10.46 -14.46 -22.03
CA GLN A 34 -10.79 -13.07 -21.65
C GLN A 34 -12.30 -12.79 -21.75
N GLN A 35 -12.97 -13.29 -22.77
CA GLN A 35 -14.43 -13.13 -22.93
C GLN A 35 -15.18 -13.91 -21.84
N VAL A 36 -14.69 -15.10 -21.50
CA VAL A 36 -15.25 -15.91 -20.39
C VAL A 36 -15.03 -15.20 -19.05
N PHE A 37 -13.84 -14.63 -18.81
CA PHE A 37 -13.58 -13.81 -17.62
C PHE A 37 -14.61 -12.67 -17.46
N GLN A 38 -14.86 -11.92 -18.52
CA GLN A 38 -15.85 -10.85 -18.49
C GLN A 38 -17.27 -11.39 -18.19
N ALA A 39 -17.66 -12.46 -18.86
CA ALA A 39 -18.98 -13.07 -18.68
C ALA A 39 -19.20 -13.61 -17.26
N VAL A 40 -18.20 -14.29 -16.71
CA VAL A 40 -18.19 -14.77 -15.31
C VAL A 40 -18.26 -13.62 -14.32
N SER A 41 -17.48 -12.58 -14.55
CA SER A 41 -17.45 -11.40 -13.68
C SER A 41 -18.80 -10.68 -13.65
N TYR A 42 -19.49 -10.55 -14.76
CA TYR A 42 -20.84 -9.99 -14.81
C TYR A 42 -21.85 -10.85 -14.07
N ALA A 43 -21.81 -12.18 -14.24
CA ALA A 43 -22.69 -13.10 -13.51
C ALA A 43 -22.48 -13.03 -11.99
N VAL A 44 -21.22 -12.97 -11.53
CA VAL A 44 -20.91 -12.77 -10.10
C VAL A 44 -21.36 -11.40 -9.61
N LYS A 45 -21.26 -10.38 -10.45
CA LYS A 45 -21.68 -9.01 -10.11
C LYS A 45 -23.18 -8.90 -9.85
N ASP A 46 -24.02 -9.64 -10.54
CA ASP A 46 -25.48 -9.60 -10.29
C ASP A 46 -25.81 -9.98 -8.86
N ASP A 47 -25.23 -11.05 -8.34
CA ASP A 47 -25.37 -11.43 -6.93
C ASP A 47 -24.80 -10.38 -5.94
N ILE A 48 -23.72 -9.72 -6.32
CA ILE A 48 -23.12 -8.64 -5.53
C ILE A 48 -24.07 -7.44 -5.47
N ILE A 49 -24.71 -7.08 -6.58
CA ILE A 49 -25.58 -5.89 -6.67
C ILE A 49 -26.77 -5.99 -5.70
N ASP A 50 -27.40 -7.13 -5.60
CA ASP A 50 -28.54 -7.31 -4.67
C ASP A 50 -28.11 -7.06 -3.22
N ARG A 51 -26.97 -7.59 -2.81
CA ARG A 51 -26.37 -7.36 -1.49
C ARG A 51 -25.95 -5.90 -1.30
N TRP A 52 -25.42 -5.30 -2.35
CA TRP A 52 -24.97 -3.90 -2.33
C TRP A 52 -26.16 -2.95 -2.13
N ILE A 53 -27.26 -3.19 -2.83
CA ILE A 53 -28.51 -2.45 -2.66
C ILE A 53 -29.07 -2.67 -1.26
N ALA A 54 -29.13 -3.91 -0.76
CA ALA A 54 -29.61 -4.22 0.59
C ALA A 54 -28.76 -3.54 1.66
N THR A 55 -27.44 -3.53 1.49
CA THR A 55 -26.50 -2.84 2.40
C THR A 55 -26.80 -1.34 2.47
N HIS A 56 -26.93 -0.68 1.32
CA HIS A 56 -27.22 0.74 1.26
C HIS A 56 -28.59 1.09 1.89
N LYS A 57 -29.63 0.31 1.60
CA LYS A 57 -30.96 0.47 2.20
C LYS A 57 -30.91 0.36 3.72
N GLU A 58 -30.16 -0.62 4.25
CA GLU A 58 -30.05 -0.82 5.68
C GLU A 58 -29.26 0.31 6.37
N TYR A 59 -28.20 0.81 5.73
CA TYR A 59 -27.44 1.97 6.23
C TYR A 59 -28.29 3.24 6.26
N GLU A 60 -29.07 3.48 5.22
CA GLU A 60 -29.95 4.64 5.14
C GLU A 60 -31.11 4.54 6.14
N LYS A 61 -31.72 3.36 6.28
CA LYS A 61 -32.82 3.12 7.24
C LYS A 61 -32.36 3.39 8.67
N LYS A 62 -31.16 2.97 9.02
CA LYS A 62 -30.59 3.15 10.37
C LYS A 62 -29.91 4.50 10.57
N ASN A 63 -29.74 5.30 9.51
CA ASN A 63 -28.97 6.54 9.51
C ASN A 63 -27.64 6.40 10.26
N VAL A 64 -26.86 5.41 9.85
CA VAL A 64 -25.62 4.98 10.53
C VAL A 64 -24.49 5.99 10.36
N LYS A 65 -23.56 6.02 11.34
CA LYS A 65 -22.28 6.70 11.16
C LYS A 65 -21.43 5.94 10.15
N THR A 66 -20.80 6.66 9.21
CA THR A 66 -19.99 6.10 8.12
C THR A 66 -18.59 6.70 8.16
N VAL A 67 -17.55 5.87 8.01
CA VAL A 67 -16.20 6.32 7.78
C VAL A 67 -15.94 6.46 6.28
N TYR A 68 -15.33 7.58 5.90
CA TYR A 68 -14.78 7.83 4.57
C TYR A 68 -13.27 7.72 4.67
N TYR A 69 -12.72 6.63 4.14
CA TYR A 69 -11.29 6.36 4.14
C TYR A 69 -10.67 7.00 2.91
N LEU A 70 -9.99 8.13 3.12
CA LEU A 70 -9.42 8.97 2.06
C LEU A 70 -7.98 8.54 1.79
N SER A 71 -7.70 8.01 0.63
CA SER A 71 -6.37 7.55 0.26
C SER A 71 -6.03 7.88 -1.19
N MET A 72 -4.78 8.31 -1.40
CA MET A 72 -4.23 8.54 -2.73
C MET A 72 -4.11 7.25 -3.53
N GLU A 73 -4.04 6.10 -2.86
CA GLU A 73 -3.86 4.79 -3.49
C GLU A 73 -4.67 3.70 -2.80
N PHE A 74 -5.17 2.76 -3.62
CA PHE A 74 -5.82 1.52 -3.21
C PHE A 74 -5.28 0.37 -4.04
N LEU A 75 -4.34 -0.39 -3.48
CA LEU A 75 -3.71 -1.52 -4.17
C LEU A 75 -4.59 -2.78 -4.04
N MET A 76 -5.69 -2.79 -4.78
CA MET A 76 -6.73 -3.83 -4.66
C MET A 76 -6.30 -5.20 -5.17
N GLY A 77 -5.48 -5.25 -6.23
CA GLY A 77 -5.20 -6.49 -6.93
C GLY A 77 -6.38 -6.95 -7.79
N ARG A 78 -6.41 -8.23 -8.14
CA ARG A 78 -7.50 -8.85 -8.88
C ARG A 78 -8.74 -9.02 -8.01
N ALA A 79 -9.92 -8.80 -8.58
CA ALA A 79 -11.19 -8.77 -7.86
C ALA A 79 -11.96 -10.09 -7.91
N LEU A 80 -11.97 -10.81 -9.04
CA LEU A 80 -12.82 -11.98 -9.24
C LEU A 80 -12.65 -13.04 -8.14
N GLY A 81 -11.44 -13.56 -7.98
CA GLY A 81 -11.18 -14.60 -6.98
C GLY A 81 -11.45 -14.15 -5.55
N ASN A 82 -11.11 -12.91 -5.22
CA ASN A 82 -11.39 -12.36 -3.89
C ASN A 82 -12.91 -12.22 -3.62
N ASN A 83 -13.68 -11.80 -4.62
CA ASN A 83 -15.14 -11.73 -4.52
C ASN A 83 -15.75 -13.11 -4.36
N LEU A 84 -15.30 -14.09 -5.13
CA LEU A 84 -15.78 -15.49 -5.03
C LEU A 84 -15.51 -16.08 -3.65
N ILE A 85 -14.33 -15.83 -3.08
CA ILE A 85 -13.98 -16.27 -1.72
C ILE A 85 -14.88 -15.60 -0.68
N ASN A 86 -15.05 -14.29 -0.77
CA ASN A 86 -15.83 -13.54 0.22
C ASN A 86 -17.33 -13.85 0.11
N LEU A 87 -17.85 -14.15 -1.08
CA LEU A 87 -19.19 -14.68 -1.28
C LEU A 87 -19.34 -16.16 -0.83
N THR A 88 -18.23 -16.85 -0.57
CA THR A 88 -18.21 -18.31 -0.31
C THR A 88 -18.61 -19.18 -1.50
N TYR A 89 -18.42 -18.67 -2.70
CA TYR A 89 -18.82 -19.31 -3.98
C TYR A 89 -17.66 -19.97 -4.74
N TYR A 90 -16.42 -19.81 -4.28
CA TYR A 90 -15.23 -20.18 -5.05
C TYR A 90 -15.27 -21.62 -5.57
N ASP A 91 -15.54 -22.60 -4.70
CA ASP A 91 -15.57 -24.02 -5.07
C ASP A 91 -16.74 -24.34 -6.02
N ALA A 92 -17.91 -23.73 -5.80
CA ALA A 92 -19.09 -23.95 -6.62
C ALA A 92 -18.95 -23.34 -8.04
N VAL A 93 -18.34 -22.16 -8.14
CA VAL A 93 -18.05 -21.52 -9.44
C VAL A 93 -16.96 -22.30 -10.17
N LYS A 94 -15.95 -22.78 -9.46
CA LYS A 94 -14.92 -23.66 -10.06
C LYS A 94 -15.57 -24.90 -10.69
N GLU A 95 -16.42 -25.60 -9.95
CA GLU A 95 -17.16 -26.77 -10.45
C GLU A 95 -18.03 -26.42 -11.68
N ALA A 96 -18.74 -25.28 -11.62
CA ALA A 96 -19.58 -24.82 -12.73
C ALA A 96 -18.76 -24.54 -14.02
N LEU A 97 -17.58 -23.93 -13.88
CA LEU A 97 -16.69 -23.66 -15.00
C LEU A 97 -16.03 -24.93 -15.53
N ASP A 98 -15.62 -25.86 -14.67
CA ASP A 98 -15.10 -27.18 -15.07
C ASP A 98 -16.13 -27.93 -15.94
N GLU A 99 -17.43 -27.86 -15.57
CA GLU A 99 -18.53 -28.45 -16.37
C GLU A 99 -18.72 -27.73 -17.71
N LEU A 100 -18.38 -26.46 -17.83
CA LEU A 100 -18.40 -25.69 -19.08
C LEU A 100 -17.10 -25.86 -19.89
N GLY A 101 -16.12 -26.59 -19.38
CA GLY A 101 -14.83 -26.83 -20.03
C GLY A 101 -13.77 -25.75 -19.79
N PHE A 102 -13.88 -24.94 -18.75
CA PHE A 102 -12.93 -23.86 -18.41
C PHE A 102 -12.30 -24.05 -17.04
N ASP A 103 -11.00 -23.80 -16.95
CA ASP A 103 -10.26 -23.76 -15.69
C ASP A 103 -10.39 -22.36 -15.05
N LEU A 104 -10.93 -22.29 -13.83
CA LEU A 104 -11.09 -21.02 -13.10
C LEU A 104 -9.76 -20.28 -12.92
N ASN A 105 -8.64 -20.97 -12.69
CA ASN A 105 -7.35 -20.31 -12.52
C ASN A 105 -6.91 -19.59 -13.80
N LEU A 106 -7.11 -20.23 -14.98
CA LEU A 106 -6.83 -19.59 -16.27
C LEU A 106 -7.75 -18.40 -16.55
N ILE A 107 -8.97 -18.45 -16.05
CA ILE A 107 -9.92 -17.32 -16.15
C ILE A 107 -9.52 -16.17 -15.23
N GLU A 108 -9.13 -16.45 -13.97
CA GLU A 108 -8.61 -15.43 -13.04
C GLU A 108 -7.34 -14.74 -13.59
N ASP A 109 -6.49 -15.49 -14.32
CA ASP A 109 -5.25 -14.94 -14.91
C ASP A 109 -5.52 -13.94 -16.05
N GLN A 110 -6.73 -13.89 -16.59
CA GLN A 110 -7.11 -12.86 -17.57
C GLN A 110 -7.35 -11.49 -16.96
N GLU A 111 -7.60 -11.41 -15.64
CA GLU A 111 -7.83 -10.15 -14.96
C GLU A 111 -6.51 -9.39 -14.71
N PRO A 112 -6.39 -8.14 -15.19
CA PRO A 112 -5.27 -7.31 -14.81
C PRO A 112 -5.39 -6.88 -13.35
N ASP A 113 -4.25 -6.73 -12.64
CA ASP A 113 -4.27 -6.06 -11.35
C ASP A 113 -4.76 -4.62 -11.53
N ALA A 114 -5.67 -4.16 -10.67
CA ALA A 114 -6.08 -2.76 -10.68
C ALA A 114 -4.90 -1.85 -10.30
N ALA A 115 -4.47 -0.99 -11.23
CA ALA A 115 -3.28 -0.16 -11.08
C ALA A 115 -3.54 1.11 -10.23
N LEU A 116 -4.27 0.96 -9.13
CA LEU A 116 -4.71 2.06 -8.25
C LEU A 116 -3.79 2.27 -7.04
N GLY A 117 -2.64 1.61 -6.98
CA GLY A 117 -1.73 1.71 -5.85
C GLY A 117 -0.31 1.27 -6.19
N ASN A 118 0.64 1.61 -5.31
CA ASN A 118 2.06 1.35 -5.50
C ASN A 118 2.63 0.35 -4.49
N GLY A 119 2.33 0.52 -3.20
CA GLY A 119 3.02 -0.23 -2.15
C GLY A 119 2.22 -0.43 -0.87
N GLY A 120 2.92 -0.37 0.27
CA GLY A 120 2.35 -0.68 1.58
C GLY A 120 1.13 0.15 1.97
N LEU A 121 1.16 1.46 1.70
CA LEU A 121 0.07 2.38 2.00
C LEU A 121 -1.22 2.01 1.24
N GLY A 122 -1.11 1.74 -0.06
CA GLY A 122 -2.25 1.37 -0.90
C GLY A 122 -2.77 -0.03 -0.58
N ARG A 123 -1.88 -0.98 -0.27
CA ARG A 123 -2.33 -2.33 0.13
C ARG A 123 -2.99 -2.33 1.51
N LEU A 124 -2.50 -1.51 2.44
CA LEU A 124 -3.16 -1.32 3.73
C LEU A 124 -4.59 -0.82 3.56
N ALA A 125 -4.79 0.21 2.74
CA ALA A 125 -6.12 0.73 2.42
C ALA A 125 -7.05 -0.37 1.87
N ALA A 126 -6.56 -1.20 0.95
CA ALA A 126 -7.31 -2.33 0.40
C ALA A 126 -7.66 -3.39 1.46
N CYS A 127 -6.71 -3.75 2.34
CA CYS A 127 -6.96 -4.67 3.46
C CYS A 127 -8.01 -4.10 4.43
N PHE A 128 -7.95 -2.81 4.70
CA PHE A 128 -8.92 -2.15 5.59
C PHE A 128 -10.34 -2.16 5.02
N LEU A 129 -10.49 -1.95 3.71
CA LEU A 129 -11.80 -2.06 3.07
C LEU A 129 -12.38 -3.48 3.18
N ASP A 130 -11.57 -4.51 2.95
CA ASP A 130 -11.95 -5.91 3.12
C ASP A 130 -12.41 -6.19 4.55
N SER A 131 -11.65 -5.74 5.54
CA SER A 131 -11.97 -5.92 6.95
C SER A 131 -13.22 -5.13 7.38
N LEU A 132 -13.40 -3.90 6.91
CA LEU A 132 -14.60 -3.09 7.20
C LEU A 132 -15.86 -3.79 6.72
N ALA A 133 -15.88 -4.32 5.50
CA ALA A 133 -16.99 -5.05 4.95
C ALA A 133 -17.23 -6.39 5.69
N THR A 134 -16.17 -7.15 5.96
CA THR A 134 -16.27 -8.44 6.67
C THR A 134 -16.78 -8.28 8.10
N LEU A 135 -16.40 -7.22 8.78
CA LEU A 135 -16.82 -6.93 10.15
C LEU A 135 -18.19 -6.22 10.22
N GLY A 136 -18.71 -5.78 9.07
CA GLY A 136 -20.02 -5.12 8.98
C GLY A 136 -20.01 -3.64 9.38
N TYR A 137 -18.88 -2.94 9.23
CA TYR A 137 -18.80 -1.51 9.48
C TYR A 137 -19.11 -0.68 8.23
N PRO A 138 -19.99 0.34 8.34
CA PRO A 138 -20.30 1.23 7.23
C PRO A 138 -19.09 2.06 6.82
N ALA A 139 -18.67 1.94 5.54
CA ALA A 139 -17.49 2.60 5.04
C ALA A 139 -17.55 2.88 3.55
N TYR A 140 -16.89 3.97 3.15
CA TYR A 140 -16.47 4.26 1.79
C TYR A 140 -14.95 4.37 1.72
N GLY A 141 -14.32 3.74 0.72
CA GLY A 141 -13.01 4.14 0.26
C GLY A 141 -13.16 5.26 -0.75
N CYS A 142 -12.32 6.27 -0.71
CA CYS A 142 -12.34 7.39 -1.66
C CYS A 142 -10.94 7.63 -2.23
N GLY A 143 -10.81 7.55 -3.56
CA GLY A 143 -9.55 7.72 -4.26
C GLY A 143 -9.74 8.20 -5.71
N ILE A 144 -8.70 8.08 -6.52
CA ILE A 144 -8.69 8.44 -7.94
C ILE A 144 -8.77 7.20 -8.82
N ARG A 145 -9.56 7.28 -9.89
CA ARG A 145 -9.61 6.27 -10.95
C ARG A 145 -8.48 6.50 -11.94
N TYR A 146 -7.26 6.09 -11.56
CA TYR A 146 -6.12 6.22 -12.46
C TYR A 146 -6.29 5.37 -13.71
N ARG A 147 -6.05 5.95 -14.86
CA ARG A 147 -6.11 5.23 -16.14
C ARG A 147 -4.93 4.27 -16.31
N TYR A 148 -3.72 4.74 -15.99
CA TYR A 148 -2.48 3.97 -16.08
C TYR A 148 -1.90 3.63 -14.71
N GLY A 149 -2.36 4.33 -13.67
CA GLY A 149 -1.98 4.11 -12.28
C GLY A 149 -0.46 4.14 -12.05
N MET A 150 0.03 3.12 -11.35
CA MET A 150 1.47 2.87 -11.24
C MET A 150 1.95 2.17 -12.50
N PHE A 151 3.11 2.58 -13.01
CA PHE A 151 3.68 2.03 -14.23
C PHE A 151 3.87 0.49 -14.17
N LYS A 152 3.79 -0.16 -15.32
CA LYS A 152 4.26 -1.51 -15.53
C LYS A 152 5.78 -1.49 -15.65
N GLN A 153 6.47 -2.28 -14.83
CA GLN A 153 7.93 -2.37 -14.90
C GLN A 153 8.33 -3.43 -15.92
N ALA A 154 9.22 -3.06 -16.82
CA ALA A 154 10.00 -3.98 -17.63
C ALA A 154 11.49 -3.86 -17.28
N ILE A 155 12.24 -4.94 -17.45
CA ILE A 155 13.70 -4.95 -17.31
C ILE A 155 14.33 -5.12 -18.69
N LYS A 156 15.12 -4.13 -19.11
CA LYS A 156 15.87 -4.18 -20.36
C LYS A 156 17.34 -3.93 -20.08
N ASP A 157 18.20 -4.84 -20.50
CA ASP A 157 19.64 -4.77 -20.23
C ASP A 157 19.97 -4.57 -18.74
N GLY A 158 19.14 -5.17 -17.87
CA GLY A 158 19.24 -5.04 -16.41
C GLY A 158 18.69 -3.74 -15.82
N TYR A 159 18.23 -2.80 -16.62
CA TYR A 159 17.66 -1.53 -16.17
C TYR A 159 16.14 -1.60 -16.09
N GLN A 160 15.58 -0.93 -15.07
CA GLN A 160 14.14 -0.68 -15.02
C GLN A 160 13.70 0.27 -16.15
N ILE A 161 12.67 -0.14 -16.85
CA ILE A 161 11.92 0.69 -17.80
C ILE A 161 10.48 0.79 -17.32
N GLU A 162 9.94 2.00 -17.35
CA GLU A 162 8.55 2.29 -17.00
C GLU A 162 7.68 2.30 -18.25
N LEU A 163 6.65 1.47 -18.27
CA LEU A 163 5.66 1.37 -19.34
C LEU A 163 4.26 1.73 -18.79
N PRO A 164 3.37 2.29 -19.61
CA PRO A 164 1.99 2.48 -19.20
C PRO A 164 1.33 1.14 -18.85
N ASP A 165 0.62 1.09 -17.72
CA ASP A 165 -0.19 -0.06 -17.34
C ASP A 165 -1.66 0.20 -17.71
N ASP A 166 -2.03 -0.12 -18.94
CA ASP A 166 -3.39 0.10 -19.48
C ASP A 166 -4.37 -0.97 -18.96
N TRP A 167 -4.54 -1.02 -17.65
CA TRP A 167 -5.36 -2.01 -16.95
C TRP A 167 -6.86 -1.90 -17.25
N LEU A 168 -7.30 -0.74 -17.77
CA LEU A 168 -8.68 -0.47 -18.17
C LEU A 168 -8.96 -0.70 -19.66
N LYS A 169 -7.99 -1.23 -20.41
CA LYS A 169 -8.10 -1.43 -21.86
C LYS A 169 -9.39 -2.16 -22.26
N ASP A 170 -9.73 -3.23 -21.55
CA ASP A 170 -10.91 -4.05 -21.81
C ASP A 170 -12.08 -3.73 -20.85
N GLY A 171 -12.00 -2.59 -20.14
CA GLY A 171 -12.94 -2.17 -19.10
C GLY A 171 -12.75 -2.93 -17.77
N ASN A 172 -13.50 -2.51 -16.77
CA ASN A 172 -13.58 -3.18 -15.47
C ASN A 172 -15.01 -3.65 -15.23
N PRO A 173 -15.30 -4.97 -15.26
CA PRO A 173 -16.66 -5.48 -15.15
C PRO A 173 -17.31 -5.16 -13.79
N PHE A 174 -16.51 -4.94 -12.74
CA PHE A 174 -17.03 -4.70 -11.39
C PHE A 174 -17.34 -3.23 -11.09
N GLU A 175 -16.84 -2.27 -11.86
CA GLU A 175 -17.15 -0.86 -11.62
C GLU A 175 -18.50 -0.44 -12.19
N ILE A 176 -19.11 0.57 -11.56
CA ILE A 176 -20.35 1.21 -12.01
C ILE A 176 -20.13 2.72 -12.06
N LYS A 177 -20.24 3.33 -13.24
CA LYS A 177 -20.22 4.79 -13.43
C LYS A 177 -21.49 5.40 -12.82
N ARG A 178 -21.33 6.44 -11.99
CA ARG A 178 -22.42 7.11 -11.28
C ARG A 178 -22.48 8.61 -11.63
N PRO A 179 -22.85 8.99 -12.86
CA PRO A 179 -22.84 10.38 -13.31
C PRO A 179 -23.81 11.26 -12.53
N GLU A 180 -24.84 10.69 -11.92
CA GLU A 180 -25.80 11.38 -11.05
C GLU A 180 -25.18 11.89 -9.74
N TYR A 181 -23.98 11.42 -9.39
CA TYR A 181 -23.23 11.85 -8.20
C TYR A 181 -22.02 12.73 -8.56
N ALA A 182 -21.92 13.16 -9.81
CA ALA A 182 -20.86 14.05 -10.25
C ALA A 182 -20.90 15.39 -9.51
N VAL A 183 -19.73 15.95 -9.26
CA VAL A 183 -19.55 17.27 -8.65
C VAL A 183 -18.48 18.07 -9.38
N GLU A 184 -18.48 19.37 -9.22
CA GLU A 184 -17.50 20.28 -9.81
C GLU A 184 -16.37 20.58 -8.80
N VAL A 185 -15.14 20.59 -9.30
CA VAL A 185 -13.94 20.98 -8.55
C VAL A 185 -13.29 22.18 -9.24
N LYS A 186 -12.98 23.22 -8.46
CA LYS A 186 -12.46 24.50 -8.97
C LYS A 186 -10.98 24.65 -8.69
N PHE A 187 -10.23 25.11 -9.69
CA PHE A 187 -8.81 25.38 -9.59
C PHE A 187 -8.47 26.79 -10.06
N GLY A 188 -7.52 27.45 -9.40
CA GLY A 188 -7.00 28.74 -9.79
C GLY A 188 -7.99 29.87 -9.62
N GLY A 189 -7.82 30.95 -10.42
CA GLY A 189 -8.60 32.17 -10.28
C GLY A 189 -8.16 33.04 -9.09
N TYR A 190 -9.05 33.81 -8.58
CA TYR A 190 -8.84 34.70 -7.44
C TYR A 190 -10.09 34.78 -6.56
N VAL A 191 -9.93 35.20 -5.31
CA VAL A 191 -11.04 35.34 -4.37
C VAL A 191 -11.40 36.83 -4.23
N ARG A 192 -12.64 37.11 -4.46
CA ARG A 192 -13.26 38.43 -4.25
C ARG A 192 -14.13 38.38 -2.98
N VAL A 193 -14.05 39.38 -2.14
CA VAL A 193 -14.87 39.48 -0.93
C VAL A 193 -16.02 40.48 -1.17
N GLU A 194 -17.24 40.04 -0.96
CA GLU A 194 -18.43 40.91 -0.95
C GLU A 194 -19.00 40.99 0.45
N ASN A 195 -19.18 42.21 0.95
CA ASN A 195 -19.92 42.43 2.20
C ASN A 195 -21.40 42.60 1.88
N ARG A 196 -22.26 41.75 2.40
CA ARG A 196 -23.71 41.83 2.30
C ARG A 196 -24.30 41.78 3.72
N ASP A 197 -24.99 42.83 4.10
CA ASP A 197 -25.63 42.96 5.41
C ASP A 197 -24.69 42.72 6.62
N GLY A 198 -23.43 43.18 6.49
CA GLY A 198 -22.41 43.05 7.54
C GLY A 198 -21.68 41.70 7.56
N ARG A 199 -22.00 40.81 6.66
CA ARG A 199 -21.35 39.51 6.48
C ARG A 199 -20.47 39.46 5.24
N ASN A 200 -19.27 38.91 5.35
CA ASN A 200 -18.36 38.70 4.23
C ASN A 200 -18.66 37.38 3.52
N TYR A 201 -18.83 37.47 2.20
CA TYR A 201 -18.95 36.34 1.29
C TYR A 201 -17.69 36.27 0.44
N PHE A 202 -17.09 35.05 0.39
CA PHE A 202 -15.87 34.81 -0.37
C PHE A 202 -16.25 34.12 -1.69
N ILE A 203 -16.05 34.84 -2.79
CA ILE A 203 -16.44 34.37 -4.13
C ILE A 203 -15.19 34.16 -4.95
N GLN A 204 -15.02 32.93 -5.43
CA GLN A 204 -13.93 32.57 -6.33
C GLN A 204 -14.35 32.86 -7.77
N ASP A 205 -13.58 33.71 -8.46
CA ASP A 205 -13.80 34.11 -9.86
C ASP A 205 -12.61 33.71 -10.72
N GLY A 206 -12.80 33.53 -12.03
CA GLY A 206 -11.74 33.25 -12.99
C GLY A 206 -11.12 31.84 -12.83
N TYR A 207 -11.83 30.95 -12.19
CA TYR A 207 -11.38 29.56 -11.96
C TYR A 207 -11.58 28.68 -13.18
N GLN A 208 -10.83 27.57 -13.22
CA GLN A 208 -11.04 26.45 -14.11
C GLN A 208 -11.85 25.37 -13.38
N THR A 209 -12.87 24.82 -14.03
CA THR A 209 -13.70 23.75 -13.49
C THR A 209 -13.29 22.41 -14.07
N VAL A 210 -13.24 21.39 -13.21
CA VAL A 210 -13.14 19.99 -13.60
C VAL A 210 -14.32 19.25 -13.00
N ARG A 211 -15.05 18.52 -13.83
CA ARG A 211 -16.15 17.68 -13.39
C ARG A 211 -15.61 16.36 -12.87
N ALA A 212 -15.82 16.07 -11.60
CA ALA A 212 -15.47 14.80 -10.96
C ALA A 212 -16.66 13.84 -11.06
N VAL A 213 -16.45 12.69 -11.72
CA VAL A 213 -17.46 11.66 -11.93
C VAL A 213 -17.06 10.39 -11.22
N PRO A 214 -17.87 9.89 -10.24
CA PRO A 214 -17.48 8.72 -9.49
C PRO A 214 -17.78 7.42 -10.23
N TYR A 215 -16.89 6.46 -10.03
CA TYR A 215 -17.07 5.05 -10.35
C TYR A 215 -17.07 4.27 -9.04
N ASP A 216 -18.13 3.52 -8.79
CA ASP A 216 -18.28 2.71 -7.60
C ASP A 216 -17.84 1.27 -7.86
N VAL A 217 -16.97 0.75 -6.99
CA VAL A 217 -16.47 -0.62 -7.01
C VAL A 217 -16.94 -1.33 -5.74
N PRO A 218 -17.54 -2.54 -5.83
CA PRO A 218 -18.02 -3.24 -4.65
C PRO A 218 -16.88 -3.78 -3.81
N VAL A 219 -17.03 -3.71 -2.50
CA VAL A 219 -16.14 -4.33 -1.51
C VAL A 219 -16.97 -5.33 -0.72
N VAL A 220 -16.82 -6.60 -1.06
CA VAL A 220 -17.62 -7.70 -0.53
C VAL A 220 -17.07 -8.18 0.82
N GLY A 221 -17.91 -8.28 1.84
CA GLY A 221 -17.56 -8.88 3.12
C GLY A 221 -17.59 -10.42 3.07
N TYR A 222 -16.71 -11.05 3.84
CA TYR A 222 -16.62 -12.51 3.89
C TYR A 222 -17.81 -13.14 4.62
N GLY A 223 -18.53 -14.00 3.92
CA GLY A 223 -19.58 -14.84 4.48
C GLY A 223 -20.75 -14.07 5.14
N ASN A 224 -20.95 -12.82 4.75
CA ASN A 224 -22.06 -11.98 5.15
C ASN A 224 -22.67 -11.29 3.92
N ASN A 225 -23.73 -10.52 4.10
CA ASN A 225 -24.41 -9.82 3.01
C ASN A 225 -23.95 -8.36 2.86
N VAL A 226 -22.87 -7.97 3.54
CA VAL A 226 -22.36 -6.58 3.50
C VAL A 226 -21.54 -6.38 2.26
N VAL A 227 -21.89 -5.34 1.52
CA VAL A 227 -21.07 -4.83 0.39
C VAL A 227 -20.88 -3.33 0.58
N ASN A 228 -19.68 -2.92 0.94
CA ASN A 228 -19.27 -1.53 1.00
C ASN A 228 -18.81 -1.03 -0.37
N THR A 229 -18.48 0.25 -0.48
CA THR A 229 -18.13 0.91 -1.73
C THR A 229 -16.71 1.48 -1.69
N LEU A 230 -15.92 1.16 -2.71
CA LEU A 230 -14.77 1.95 -3.09
C LEU A 230 -15.21 2.91 -4.20
N ARG A 231 -15.21 4.22 -3.89
CA ARG A 231 -15.56 5.28 -4.83
C ARG A 231 -14.31 5.92 -5.38
N ILE A 232 -14.08 5.76 -6.67
CA ILE A 232 -12.93 6.33 -7.36
C ILE A 232 -13.39 7.36 -8.39
N TRP A 233 -12.71 8.50 -8.41
CA TRP A 233 -13.10 9.67 -9.18
C TRP A 233 -12.37 9.74 -10.52
N ASP A 234 -13.13 9.86 -11.60
CA ASP A 234 -12.65 10.20 -12.93
C ASP A 234 -12.86 11.70 -13.19
N ALA A 235 -12.06 12.28 -14.08
CA ALA A 235 -12.09 13.69 -14.41
C ALA A 235 -12.60 13.90 -15.84
N GLU A 236 -13.63 14.76 -15.98
CA GLU A 236 -14.20 15.20 -17.25
C GLU A 236 -14.09 16.72 -17.37
N ALA A 237 -13.88 17.24 -18.55
CA ALA A 237 -13.97 18.68 -18.81
C ALA A 237 -15.43 19.12 -18.95
N ASP A 238 -15.72 20.39 -18.62
CA ASP A 238 -17.06 20.98 -18.88
C ASP A 238 -17.37 20.97 -20.37
N GLN A 239 -16.37 21.28 -21.18
CA GLN A 239 -16.43 21.20 -22.65
C GLN A 239 -15.38 20.18 -23.13
N GLU A 240 -15.82 18.97 -23.41
CA GLU A 240 -14.92 17.90 -23.86
C GLU A 240 -14.38 18.13 -25.28
N PHE A 241 -15.16 18.82 -26.12
CA PHE A 241 -14.80 19.03 -27.51
C PHE A 241 -15.27 20.40 -28.02
N CYS A 242 -14.34 21.20 -28.55
CA CYS A 242 -14.63 22.48 -29.14
C CYS A 242 -14.78 22.37 -30.67
N LEU A 243 -16.02 22.28 -31.14
CA LEU A 243 -16.33 22.10 -32.57
C LEU A 243 -15.81 23.27 -33.41
N ASP A 244 -15.88 24.52 -32.90
CA ASP A 244 -15.39 25.70 -33.61
C ASP A 244 -13.87 25.66 -33.88
N SER A 245 -13.10 25.20 -32.91
CA SER A 245 -11.65 24.99 -33.10
C SER A 245 -11.38 23.85 -34.07
N PHE A 246 -12.17 22.77 -33.99
CA PHE A 246 -12.03 21.61 -34.89
C PHE A 246 -12.30 22.02 -36.35
N ASP A 247 -13.38 22.78 -36.59
CA ASP A 247 -13.75 23.25 -37.92
C ASP A 247 -12.71 24.21 -38.54
N LYS A 248 -11.91 24.89 -37.69
CA LYS A 248 -10.78 25.74 -38.12
C LYS A 248 -9.49 24.95 -38.36
N GLY A 249 -9.49 23.63 -38.14
CA GLY A 249 -8.28 22.80 -38.27
C GLY A 249 -7.36 22.82 -37.01
N GLU A 250 -7.79 23.43 -35.92
CA GLU A 250 -7.08 23.50 -34.66
C GLU A 250 -7.36 22.26 -33.78
N TYR A 251 -7.00 21.07 -34.26
CA TYR A 251 -7.43 19.77 -33.67
C TYR A 251 -6.93 19.59 -32.24
N GLU A 252 -5.71 19.99 -31.92
CA GLU A 252 -5.16 19.88 -30.55
C GLU A 252 -5.92 20.79 -29.60
N LYS A 253 -6.24 22.01 -30.02
CA LYS A 253 -7.01 22.98 -29.23
C LYS A 253 -8.47 22.53 -29.01
N ALA A 254 -9.03 21.81 -29.99
CA ALA A 254 -10.38 21.27 -29.89
C ALA A 254 -10.56 20.30 -28.71
N VAL A 255 -9.50 19.63 -28.25
CA VAL A 255 -9.48 18.66 -27.12
C VAL A 255 -8.63 19.11 -25.93
N GLU A 256 -8.16 20.34 -25.91
CA GLU A 256 -7.22 20.84 -24.90
C GLU A 256 -7.80 20.75 -23.48
N GLN A 257 -9.04 21.19 -23.27
CA GLN A 257 -9.68 21.12 -21.94
C GLN A 257 -9.89 19.68 -21.49
N GLN A 258 -10.28 18.79 -22.40
CA GLN A 258 -10.40 17.36 -22.11
C GLN A 258 -9.06 16.75 -21.68
N ASN A 259 -7.99 17.09 -22.40
CA ASN A 259 -6.65 16.59 -22.08
C ASN A 259 -6.16 17.09 -20.71
N LEU A 260 -6.41 18.37 -20.40
CA LEU A 260 -6.06 18.95 -19.10
C LEU A 260 -6.81 18.27 -17.95
N ALA A 261 -8.11 18.01 -18.10
CA ALA A 261 -8.88 17.28 -17.09
C ALA A 261 -8.36 15.85 -16.93
N LYS A 262 -8.16 15.11 -18.02
CA LYS A 262 -7.68 13.72 -17.98
C LYS A 262 -6.30 13.56 -17.37
N THR A 263 -5.41 14.53 -17.57
CA THR A 263 -4.06 14.51 -16.98
C THR A 263 -4.10 14.30 -15.45
N ILE A 264 -5.13 14.79 -14.76
CA ILE A 264 -5.29 14.63 -13.31
C ILE A 264 -5.40 13.16 -12.90
N VAL A 265 -6.03 12.32 -13.74
CA VAL A 265 -6.37 10.93 -13.41
C VAL A 265 -5.56 9.89 -14.18
N GLU A 266 -4.47 10.27 -14.84
CA GLU A 266 -3.71 9.31 -15.65
C GLU A 266 -2.73 8.48 -14.84
N VAL A 267 -1.87 9.10 -14.05
CA VAL A 267 -0.71 8.46 -13.41
C VAL A 267 -0.68 8.73 -11.92
N LEU A 268 -0.49 7.67 -11.14
CA LEU A 268 -0.23 7.74 -9.69
C LEU A 268 1.22 8.20 -9.46
N TYR A 269 1.41 9.20 -8.60
CA TYR A 269 2.70 9.80 -8.26
C TYR A 269 3.51 10.25 -9.49
N PRO A 270 3.00 11.23 -10.26
CA PRO A 270 3.78 11.82 -11.34
C PRO A 270 5.12 12.36 -10.83
N ASN A 271 6.13 12.33 -11.70
CA ASN A 271 7.46 12.83 -11.38
C ASN A 271 7.41 14.31 -10.96
N ASP A 272 7.83 14.61 -9.74
CA ASP A 272 7.79 15.93 -9.11
C ASP A 272 9.17 16.61 -9.00
N ASN A 273 10.15 16.15 -9.77
CA ASN A 273 11.45 16.82 -9.90
C ASN A 273 11.36 18.17 -10.62
N HIS A 274 10.22 18.50 -11.20
CA HIS A 274 9.92 19.76 -11.88
C HIS A 274 8.59 20.37 -11.39
N TYR A 275 8.43 21.67 -11.63
CA TYR A 275 7.28 22.44 -11.13
C TYR A 275 5.93 21.89 -11.60
N ALA A 276 5.80 21.54 -12.88
CA ALA A 276 4.55 21.01 -13.45
C ALA A 276 4.12 19.68 -12.77
N GLY A 277 5.07 18.83 -12.41
CA GLY A 277 4.77 17.60 -11.68
C GLY A 277 4.31 17.85 -10.26
N LYS A 278 4.92 18.82 -9.56
CA LYS A 278 4.45 19.25 -8.22
C LYS A 278 3.03 19.81 -8.30
N GLU A 279 2.74 20.68 -9.27
CA GLU A 279 1.40 21.22 -9.47
C GLU A 279 0.39 20.11 -9.76
N LEU A 280 0.71 19.16 -10.62
CA LEU A 280 -0.17 18.04 -10.94
C LEU A 280 -0.48 17.18 -9.70
N ARG A 281 0.50 16.88 -8.86
CA ARG A 281 0.26 16.16 -7.61
C ARG A 281 -0.68 16.90 -6.66
N LEU A 282 -0.54 18.21 -6.53
CA LEU A 282 -1.46 19.02 -5.72
C LEU A 282 -2.86 19.06 -6.33
N ARG A 283 -2.98 19.15 -7.66
CA ARG A 283 -4.26 19.04 -8.38
C ARG A 283 -4.95 17.70 -8.09
N GLN A 284 -4.21 16.59 -8.13
CA GLN A 284 -4.75 15.26 -7.83
C GLN A 284 -5.30 15.19 -6.42
N GLN A 285 -4.57 15.69 -5.43
CA GLN A 285 -4.99 15.68 -4.03
C GLN A 285 -6.28 16.48 -3.82
N TYR A 286 -6.33 17.72 -4.30
CA TYR A 286 -7.52 18.55 -4.14
C TYR A 286 -8.71 18.01 -4.94
N PHE A 287 -8.48 17.48 -6.14
CA PHE A 287 -9.52 16.91 -7.00
C PHE A 287 -10.32 15.82 -6.27
N PHE A 288 -9.68 14.76 -5.81
CA PHE A 288 -10.43 13.66 -5.20
C PHE A 288 -10.96 14.01 -3.81
N ILE A 289 -10.27 14.86 -3.07
CA ILE A 289 -10.69 15.28 -1.74
C ILE A 289 -11.91 16.19 -1.82
N SER A 290 -11.88 17.23 -2.66
CA SER A 290 -13.03 18.12 -2.85
C SER A 290 -14.26 17.31 -3.30
N ALA A 291 -14.10 16.43 -4.28
CA ALA A 291 -15.17 15.57 -4.76
C ALA A 291 -15.74 14.66 -3.64
N SER A 292 -14.88 14.03 -2.87
CA SER A 292 -15.29 13.10 -1.80
C SER A 292 -15.99 13.81 -0.66
N VAL A 293 -15.47 14.95 -0.21
CA VAL A 293 -16.05 15.73 0.89
C VAL A 293 -17.39 16.35 0.47
N GLN A 294 -17.47 16.95 -0.72
CA GLN A 294 -18.73 17.49 -1.24
C GLN A 294 -19.82 16.41 -1.28
N ARG A 295 -19.51 15.24 -1.85
CA ARG A 295 -20.51 14.17 -1.99
C ARG A 295 -20.91 13.56 -0.65
N ALA A 296 -19.99 13.42 0.29
CA ALA A 296 -20.29 12.95 1.65
C ALA A 296 -21.26 13.89 2.38
N ILE A 297 -21.06 15.20 2.26
CA ILE A 297 -21.96 16.21 2.87
C ILE A 297 -23.31 16.23 2.18
N LEU A 298 -23.37 16.15 0.85
CA LEU A 298 -24.64 16.06 0.12
C LEU A 298 -25.43 14.83 0.56
N LYS A 299 -24.78 13.66 0.68
CA LYS A 299 -25.42 12.44 1.18
C LYS A 299 -25.90 12.58 2.63
N PHE A 300 -25.10 13.18 3.49
CA PHE A 300 -25.49 13.47 4.87
C PHE A 300 -26.78 14.28 4.92
N LYS A 301 -26.90 15.32 4.12
CA LYS A 301 -28.06 16.24 4.05
C LYS A 301 -29.35 15.56 3.57
N GLU A 302 -29.26 14.43 2.85
CA GLU A 302 -30.43 13.66 2.44
C GLU A 302 -31.27 13.16 3.64
N LYS A 303 -30.63 12.96 4.81
CA LYS A 303 -31.26 12.41 6.02
C LYS A 303 -31.15 13.31 7.25
N ASN A 304 -30.30 14.32 7.23
CA ASN A 304 -30.00 15.17 8.37
C ASN A 304 -30.11 16.64 7.97
N SER A 305 -30.97 17.39 8.64
CA SER A 305 -31.18 18.84 8.39
C SER A 305 -30.22 19.72 9.17
N ASP A 306 -29.62 19.22 10.24
CA ASP A 306 -28.73 19.97 11.12
C ASP A 306 -27.26 19.58 10.85
N ILE A 307 -26.51 20.49 10.23
CA ILE A 307 -25.11 20.27 9.85
C ILE A 307 -24.18 20.08 11.07
N HIS A 308 -24.55 20.58 12.27
CA HIS A 308 -23.77 20.38 13.49
C HIS A 308 -23.69 18.91 13.94
N LYS A 309 -24.57 18.06 13.41
CA LYS A 309 -24.55 16.60 13.64
C LYS A 309 -23.57 15.86 12.73
N LEU A 310 -22.85 16.57 11.85
CA LEU A 310 -21.91 15.94 10.93
C LEU A 310 -20.90 15.01 11.63
N PRO A 311 -20.25 15.42 12.75
CA PRO A 311 -19.30 14.55 13.46
C PRO A 311 -19.90 13.25 14.04
N GLU A 312 -21.21 13.25 14.30
CA GLU A 312 -21.91 12.06 14.78
C GLU A 312 -22.19 11.04 13.65
N LYS A 313 -22.14 11.48 12.40
CA LYS A 313 -22.52 10.70 11.21
C LYS A 313 -21.39 10.44 10.24
N ILE A 314 -20.33 11.21 10.27
CA ILE A 314 -19.20 11.10 9.35
C ILE A 314 -17.88 11.19 10.11
N THR A 315 -16.92 10.38 9.70
CA THR A 315 -15.50 10.58 9.97
C THR A 315 -14.75 10.51 8.65
N PHE A 316 -13.90 11.51 8.40
CA PHE A 316 -12.90 11.48 7.34
C PHE A 316 -11.58 10.98 7.91
N GLN A 317 -11.17 9.76 7.56
CA GLN A 317 -9.86 9.23 7.93
C GLN A 317 -8.86 9.55 6.82
N MET A 318 -7.89 10.38 7.14
CA MET A 318 -6.82 10.78 6.22
C MET A 318 -5.67 9.77 6.29
N ASN A 319 -5.47 9.05 5.19
CA ASN A 319 -4.38 8.06 5.07
C ASN A 319 -3.11 8.76 4.56
N ASP A 320 -2.19 9.02 5.48
CA ASP A 320 -1.04 9.93 5.31
C ASP A 320 -1.45 11.41 5.09
N THR A 321 -0.53 12.24 4.61
CA THR A 321 -0.75 13.67 4.39
C THR A 321 -1.40 14.00 3.05
N HIS A 322 -1.47 13.04 2.13
CA HIS A 322 -2.05 13.25 0.80
C HIS A 322 -3.49 13.82 0.83
N PRO A 323 -4.37 13.39 1.77
CA PRO A 323 -5.73 13.92 1.86
C PRO A 323 -5.87 15.16 2.75
N THR A 324 -4.81 15.75 3.24
CA THR A 324 -4.88 16.79 4.30
C THR A 324 -5.67 18.03 3.91
N VAL A 325 -5.76 18.37 2.63
CA VAL A 325 -6.61 19.47 2.15
C VAL A 325 -8.09 19.30 2.54
N ALA A 326 -8.49 18.09 2.98
CA ALA A 326 -9.83 17.83 3.51
C ALA A 326 -10.19 18.73 4.69
N VAL A 327 -9.24 19.09 5.53
CA VAL A 327 -9.45 20.01 6.67
C VAL A 327 -9.93 21.38 6.16
N ALA A 328 -9.21 21.96 5.20
CA ALA A 328 -9.55 23.27 4.65
C ALA A 328 -10.77 23.21 3.72
N GLU A 329 -10.95 22.13 2.96
CA GLU A 329 -12.11 21.96 2.08
C GLU A 329 -13.40 21.80 2.90
N LEU A 330 -13.37 21.06 3.99
CA LEU A 330 -14.52 20.96 4.90
C LEU A 330 -14.87 22.33 5.50
N MET A 331 -13.86 23.09 5.92
CA MET A 331 -14.05 24.46 6.38
C MET A 331 -14.69 25.34 5.30
N ARG A 332 -14.20 25.25 4.05
CA ARG A 332 -14.77 26.00 2.93
C ARG A 332 -16.26 25.73 2.74
N ILE A 333 -16.63 24.45 2.71
CA ILE A 333 -18.03 24.06 2.52
C ILE A 333 -18.89 24.54 3.69
N LEU A 334 -18.44 24.34 4.92
CA LEU A 334 -19.19 24.73 6.11
C LEU A 334 -19.40 26.24 6.20
N MET A 335 -18.39 27.03 5.82
CA MET A 335 -18.49 28.51 5.87
C MET A 335 -19.15 29.12 4.62
N ASP A 336 -18.67 28.73 3.44
CA ASP A 336 -19.04 29.43 2.20
C ASP A 336 -20.34 28.90 1.60
N GLU A 337 -20.68 27.62 1.82
CA GLU A 337 -21.89 26.96 1.29
C GLU A 337 -22.98 26.79 2.36
N GLU A 338 -22.62 26.31 3.56
CA GLU A 338 -23.58 26.09 4.66
C GLU A 338 -23.77 27.31 5.55
N GLY A 339 -22.96 28.35 5.40
CA GLY A 339 -23.12 29.63 6.04
C GLY A 339 -22.76 29.68 7.52
N LEU A 340 -21.93 28.78 8.02
CA LEU A 340 -21.47 28.81 9.40
C LEU A 340 -20.41 29.88 9.65
N GLU A 341 -20.35 30.37 10.89
CA GLU A 341 -19.22 31.16 11.36
C GLU A 341 -17.99 30.24 11.60
N TRP A 342 -16.80 30.87 11.68
CA TRP A 342 -15.52 30.18 11.79
C TRP A 342 -15.48 29.16 12.95
N ASP A 343 -15.87 29.59 14.12
CA ASP A 343 -15.71 28.76 15.33
C ASP A 343 -16.60 27.52 15.30
N ASP A 344 -17.83 27.64 14.79
CA ASP A 344 -18.73 26.49 14.59
C ASP A 344 -18.20 25.54 13.51
N ALA A 345 -17.75 26.10 12.38
CA ALA A 345 -17.14 25.30 11.29
C ALA A 345 -15.87 24.58 11.76
N TRP A 346 -15.04 25.23 12.56
CA TRP A 346 -13.81 24.64 13.09
C TRP A 346 -14.09 23.55 14.12
N ASP A 347 -15.06 23.73 15.00
CA ASP A 347 -15.49 22.68 15.94
C ASP A 347 -15.97 21.43 15.20
N ILE A 348 -16.81 21.58 14.18
CA ILE A 348 -17.29 20.46 13.36
C ILE A 348 -16.12 19.80 12.66
N THR A 349 -15.23 20.56 12.01
CA THR A 349 -14.08 20.05 11.25
C THR A 349 -13.14 19.21 12.13
N THR A 350 -12.76 19.76 13.27
CA THR A 350 -11.80 19.11 14.19
C THR A 350 -12.39 17.89 14.90
N ARG A 351 -13.71 17.71 14.91
CA ARG A 351 -14.38 16.50 15.41
C ARG A 351 -14.72 15.48 14.31
N THR A 352 -14.48 15.84 13.04
CA THR A 352 -14.82 14.99 11.88
C THR A 352 -13.59 14.36 11.24
N CYS A 353 -12.42 15.01 11.29
CA CYS A 353 -11.19 14.58 10.65
C CYS A 353 -10.29 13.81 11.63
N ALA A 354 -9.69 12.72 11.15
CA ALA A 354 -8.67 11.93 11.83
C ALA A 354 -7.50 11.64 10.86
N TYR A 355 -6.29 11.54 11.38
CA TYR A 355 -5.07 11.45 10.59
C TYR A 355 -4.22 10.26 11.04
N THR A 356 -3.78 9.48 10.06
CA THR A 356 -2.75 8.43 10.24
C THR A 356 -1.45 8.87 9.60
N ASN A 357 -0.37 8.92 10.37
CA ASN A 357 0.97 9.18 9.87
C ASN A 357 1.63 7.86 9.45
N HIS A 358 2.24 7.84 8.26
CA HIS A 358 3.01 6.71 7.74
C HIS A 358 4.50 7.01 7.53
N THR A 359 4.95 8.19 7.96
CA THR A 359 6.29 8.72 7.70
C THR A 359 7.04 8.93 9.01
N ILE A 360 8.29 8.42 9.11
CA ILE A 360 9.13 8.66 10.29
C ILE A 360 9.98 9.93 10.12
N MET A 361 10.61 10.08 8.94
CA MET A 361 11.58 11.15 8.74
C MET A 361 10.91 12.50 8.55
N ALA A 362 11.25 13.49 9.39
CA ALA A 362 10.69 14.84 9.31
C ALA A 362 10.93 15.50 7.94
N GLU A 363 12.09 15.27 7.33
CA GLU A 363 12.42 15.78 5.99
C GLU A 363 11.55 15.18 4.86
N ALA A 364 10.98 14.01 5.07
CA ALA A 364 10.07 13.36 4.13
C ALA A 364 8.60 13.75 4.33
N LEU A 365 8.27 14.54 5.35
CA LEU A 365 6.93 15.09 5.53
C LEU A 365 6.58 16.05 4.40
N GLU A 366 5.39 15.87 3.83
CA GLU A 366 4.93 16.60 2.66
C GLU A 366 4.78 18.10 2.94
N LYS A 367 5.30 18.93 2.04
CA LYS A 367 5.20 20.38 2.07
C LYS A 367 5.07 20.95 0.66
N TRP A 368 4.34 22.04 0.53
CA TRP A 368 4.11 22.72 -0.74
C TRP A 368 4.62 24.15 -0.68
N PRO A 369 5.27 24.67 -1.76
CA PRO A 369 5.55 26.10 -1.86
C PRO A 369 4.25 26.91 -1.73
N ILE A 370 4.25 27.96 -0.92
CA ILE A 370 3.08 28.84 -0.72
C ILE A 370 2.63 29.44 -2.06
N GLU A 371 3.58 29.84 -2.91
CA GLU A 371 3.27 30.41 -4.22
C GLU A 371 2.44 29.45 -5.09
N LEU A 372 2.87 28.17 -5.16
CA LEU A 372 2.13 27.14 -5.90
C LEU A 372 0.75 26.91 -5.30
N PHE A 373 0.69 26.72 -3.99
CA PHE A 373 -0.55 26.37 -3.28
C PHE A 373 -1.57 27.50 -3.37
N SER A 374 -1.16 28.75 -3.13
CA SER A 374 -2.04 29.91 -3.16
C SER A 374 -2.55 30.26 -4.56
N ARG A 375 -1.72 30.04 -5.58
CA ARG A 375 -2.11 30.24 -6.98
C ARG A 375 -3.11 29.17 -7.46
N LEU A 376 -2.87 27.92 -7.13
CA LEU A 376 -3.72 26.82 -7.57
C LEU A 376 -5.03 26.72 -6.78
N LEU A 377 -4.98 27.01 -5.49
CA LEU A 377 -6.08 26.84 -4.53
C LEU A 377 -6.30 28.12 -3.71
N PRO A 378 -6.68 29.25 -4.32
CA PRO A 378 -6.66 30.56 -3.66
C PRO A 378 -7.60 30.62 -2.45
N ARG A 379 -8.80 30.07 -2.52
CA ARG A 379 -9.72 30.05 -1.38
C ARG A 379 -9.25 29.13 -0.26
N ILE A 380 -8.79 27.95 -0.60
CA ILE A 380 -8.24 26.98 0.35
C ILE A 380 -7.03 27.58 1.06
N TYR A 381 -6.15 28.28 0.34
CA TYR A 381 -5.00 28.94 0.95
C TYR A 381 -5.40 30.01 1.98
N GLN A 382 -6.41 30.85 1.70
CA GLN A 382 -6.91 31.81 2.68
C GLN A 382 -7.39 31.13 3.97
N ILE A 383 -8.05 30.00 3.85
CA ILE A 383 -8.51 29.20 5.00
C ILE A 383 -7.31 28.62 5.76
N VAL A 384 -6.35 28.05 5.06
CA VAL A 384 -5.11 27.53 5.69
C VAL A 384 -4.33 28.63 6.40
N GLU A 385 -4.26 29.83 5.80
CA GLU A 385 -3.61 31.00 6.40
C GLU A 385 -4.30 31.41 7.71
N GLU A 386 -5.61 31.44 7.76
CA GLU A 386 -6.38 31.76 8.97
C GLU A 386 -6.27 30.63 10.03
N ILE A 387 -6.27 29.36 9.62
CA ILE A 387 -6.01 28.23 10.52
C ILE A 387 -4.63 28.41 11.15
N ASN A 388 -3.62 28.68 10.33
CA ASN A 388 -2.25 28.90 10.82
C ASN A 388 -2.17 30.09 11.80
N ARG A 389 -2.79 31.21 11.46
CA ARG A 389 -2.79 32.40 12.34
C ARG A 389 -3.35 32.08 13.73
N ARG A 390 -4.51 31.42 13.78
CA ARG A 390 -5.16 31.02 15.05
C ARG A 390 -4.34 29.98 15.80
N PHE A 391 -3.77 29.02 15.07
CA PHE A 391 -2.95 27.97 15.67
C PHE A 391 -1.66 28.54 16.26
N VAL A 392 -0.98 29.45 15.58
CA VAL A 392 0.20 30.17 16.10
C VAL A 392 -0.13 30.96 17.35
N LEU A 393 -1.26 31.70 17.37
CA LEU A 393 -1.71 32.41 18.58
C LEU A 393 -1.94 31.45 19.75
N LYS A 394 -2.50 30.28 19.50
CA LYS A 394 -2.67 29.24 20.53
C LYS A 394 -1.33 28.75 21.06
N ILE A 395 -0.35 28.47 20.19
CA ILE A 395 1.00 28.07 20.59
C ILE A 395 1.65 29.17 21.45
N GLN A 396 1.59 30.43 21.02
CA GLN A 396 2.15 31.57 21.76
C GLN A 396 1.50 31.78 23.13
N SER A 397 0.21 31.52 23.23
CA SER A 397 -0.53 31.57 24.49
C SER A 397 -0.11 30.47 25.46
N MET A 398 0.13 29.26 24.96
CA MET A 398 0.54 28.13 25.78
C MET A 398 2.03 28.15 26.16
N TYR A 399 2.86 28.72 25.28
CA TYR A 399 4.32 28.77 25.43
C TYR A 399 4.85 30.18 25.19
N PRO A 400 4.57 31.16 26.10
CA PRO A 400 4.93 32.54 25.91
C PRO A 400 6.42 32.74 25.66
N GLY A 401 6.79 33.46 24.61
CA GLY A 401 8.19 33.78 24.26
C GLY A 401 8.98 32.64 23.61
N ASN A 402 8.42 31.43 23.47
CA ASN A 402 9.11 30.31 22.88
C ASN A 402 8.94 30.29 21.35
N GLN A 403 9.86 30.95 20.64
CA GLN A 403 9.85 31.02 19.18
C GLN A 403 10.16 29.68 18.50
N ASP A 404 10.90 28.79 19.14
CA ASP A 404 11.21 27.47 18.61
C ASP A 404 9.94 26.61 18.50
N LYS A 405 9.05 26.67 19.49
CA LYS A 405 7.75 26.01 19.43
C LYS A 405 6.92 26.50 18.22
N VAL A 406 6.88 27.82 17.99
CA VAL A 406 6.18 28.39 16.82
C VAL A 406 6.80 27.88 15.52
N LYS A 407 8.12 27.93 15.38
CA LYS A 407 8.85 27.44 14.20
C LYS A 407 8.58 25.97 13.93
N ASN A 408 8.61 25.13 14.96
CA ASN A 408 8.47 23.67 14.83
C ASN A 408 7.03 23.24 14.53
N MET A 409 6.03 24.03 14.92
CA MET A 409 4.62 23.62 14.86
C MET A 409 3.78 24.40 13.84
N ALA A 410 4.23 25.59 13.40
CA ALA A 410 3.48 26.39 12.44
C ALA A 410 3.18 25.63 11.15
N ILE A 411 1.98 25.83 10.62
CA ILE A 411 1.54 25.25 9.34
C ILE A 411 2.22 25.95 8.16
N LEU A 412 2.27 27.29 8.22
CA LEU A 412 2.97 28.14 7.25
C LEU A 412 4.29 28.61 7.85
N TYR A 413 5.39 28.15 7.29
CA TYR A 413 6.73 28.55 7.72
C TYR A 413 7.73 28.39 6.58
N ASP A 414 8.67 29.33 6.47
CA ASP A 414 9.75 29.31 5.48
C ASP A 414 9.27 29.15 4.03
N GLY A 415 8.19 29.87 3.68
CA GLY A 415 7.60 29.82 2.33
C GLY A 415 6.90 28.51 1.97
N GLN A 416 6.64 27.64 2.94
CA GLN A 416 6.05 26.33 2.74
C GLN A 416 4.74 26.15 3.51
N VAL A 417 3.83 25.37 2.93
CA VAL A 417 2.65 24.80 3.60
C VAL A 417 3.02 23.40 4.09
N LYS A 418 3.07 23.21 5.41
CA LYS A 418 3.43 21.93 6.04
C LYS A 418 2.18 21.09 6.27
N MET A 419 1.98 20.06 5.46
CA MET A 419 0.73 19.32 5.41
C MET A 419 0.50 18.48 6.66
N ALA A 420 1.51 17.83 7.22
CA ALA A 420 1.35 17.11 8.49
C ALA A 420 0.92 18.01 9.65
N HIS A 421 1.42 19.24 9.71
CA HIS A 421 1.03 20.21 10.74
C HIS A 421 -0.44 20.63 10.59
N LEU A 422 -0.90 20.84 9.35
CA LEU A 422 -2.31 21.09 9.06
C LEU A 422 -3.20 19.91 9.46
N ALA A 423 -2.80 18.69 9.11
CA ALA A 423 -3.51 17.47 9.46
C ALA A 423 -3.67 17.31 10.98
N ILE A 424 -2.60 17.54 11.74
CA ILE A 424 -2.61 17.45 13.22
C ILE A 424 -3.49 18.56 13.82
N ALA A 425 -3.37 19.78 13.35
CA ALA A 425 -4.19 20.89 13.83
C ALA A 425 -5.68 20.65 13.63
N GLY A 426 -6.08 20.03 12.51
CA GLY A 426 -7.46 19.82 12.10
C GLY A 426 -8.07 18.47 12.52
N SER A 427 -7.33 17.61 13.20
CA SER A 427 -7.77 16.25 13.53
C SER A 427 -8.02 16.03 15.02
N TYR A 428 -9.00 15.19 15.37
CA TYR A 428 -9.20 14.78 16.77
C TYR A 428 -8.33 13.59 17.17
N SER A 429 -7.78 12.86 16.22
CA SER A 429 -6.90 11.72 16.44
C SER A 429 -5.76 11.71 15.44
N VAL A 430 -4.56 11.44 15.95
CA VAL A 430 -3.34 11.22 15.18
C VAL A 430 -2.78 9.87 15.62
N ASN A 431 -2.64 8.92 14.70
CA ASN A 431 -2.05 7.65 15.05
C ASN A 431 -0.82 7.30 14.22
N GLY A 432 0.12 6.63 14.87
CA GLY A 432 1.17 5.87 14.20
C GLY A 432 0.69 4.47 13.82
N VAL A 433 1.54 3.71 13.14
CA VAL A 433 1.18 2.43 12.50
C VAL A 433 1.94 1.21 13.02
N ALA A 434 2.78 1.40 14.02
CA ALA A 434 3.44 0.39 14.82
C ALA A 434 3.85 1.00 16.16
N ALA A 435 4.05 0.18 17.20
CA ALA A 435 4.38 0.67 18.54
C ALA A 435 5.67 1.53 18.56
N LEU A 436 6.74 1.05 17.92
CA LEU A 436 8.00 1.81 17.82
C LEU A 436 7.81 3.11 17.01
N HIS A 437 7.08 3.07 15.91
CA HIS A 437 6.78 4.26 15.10
C HIS A 437 6.07 5.33 15.92
N THR A 438 5.02 4.94 16.62
CA THR A 438 4.25 5.87 17.46
C THR A 438 5.13 6.50 18.55
N LYS A 439 5.97 5.71 19.22
CA LYS A 439 6.93 6.20 20.19
C LYS A 439 7.89 7.23 19.59
N ILE A 440 8.43 6.97 18.40
CA ILE A 440 9.32 7.93 17.70
C ILE A 440 8.58 9.22 17.35
N LEU A 441 7.32 9.15 16.92
CA LEU A 441 6.51 10.34 16.68
C LEU A 441 6.32 11.17 17.94
N GLU A 442 5.96 10.54 19.06
CA GLU A 442 5.68 11.19 20.35
C GLU A 442 6.92 11.79 21.01
N GLU A 443 8.06 11.09 20.95
CA GLU A 443 9.29 11.49 21.65
C GLU A 443 10.21 12.39 20.81
N ARG A 444 10.06 12.39 19.46
CA ARG A 444 10.95 13.09 18.54
C ARG A 444 10.25 13.88 17.45
N GLU A 445 9.72 13.21 16.43
CA GLU A 445 9.34 13.86 15.18
C GLU A 445 8.17 14.84 15.34
N LEU A 446 7.20 14.50 16.18
CA LEU A 446 6.03 15.31 16.51
C LEU A 446 5.93 15.64 17.99
N LYS A 447 7.07 15.63 18.70
CA LYS A 447 7.16 15.84 20.14
C LYS A 447 6.42 17.08 20.60
N ASP A 448 6.60 18.21 19.93
CA ASP A 448 5.99 19.48 20.32
C ASP A 448 4.45 19.44 20.24
N PHE A 449 3.91 18.71 19.26
CA PHE A 449 2.46 18.45 19.15
C PHE A 449 1.96 17.49 20.22
N TYR A 450 2.74 16.44 20.51
CA TYR A 450 2.41 15.49 21.57
C TYR A 450 2.39 16.16 22.94
N GLU A 451 3.39 16.98 23.25
CA GLU A 451 3.43 17.75 24.50
C GLU A 451 2.23 18.70 24.64
N MET A 452 1.75 19.25 23.52
CA MET A 452 0.60 20.16 23.49
C MET A 452 -0.75 19.45 23.70
N ARG A 453 -0.90 18.24 23.14
CA ARG A 453 -2.14 17.43 23.19
C ARG A 453 -1.83 15.94 23.18
N PRO A 454 -1.32 15.36 24.27
CA PRO A 454 -0.94 13.95 24.33
C PRO A 454 -2.14 13.01 24.09
N GLU A 455 -3.35 13.38 24.50
CA GLU A 455 -4.57 12.62 24.30
C GLU A 455 -4.98 12.43 22.84
N GLN A 456 -4.44 13.24 21.93
CA GLN A 456 -4.69 13.15 20.48
C GLN A 456 -3.94 11.95 19.84
N PHE A 457 -2.80 11.55 20.43
CA PHE A 457 -1.89 10.58 19.88
C PHE A 457 -2.21 9.16 20.35
N ASN A 458 -2.14 8.20 19.43
CA ASN A 458 -2.33 6.79 19.74
C ASN A 458 -1.64 5.89 18.69
N ASN A 459 -1.51 4.60 19.01
CA ASN A 459 -0.98 3.60 18.11
C ASN A 459 -2.08 2.69 17.57
N LYS A 460 -2.06 2.43 16.26
CA LYS A 460 -2.83 1.38 15.60
C LYS A 460 -1.87 0.57 14.74
N THR A 461 -1.35 -0.53 15.29
CA THR A 461 -0.46 -1.42 14.55
C THR A 461 -1.15 -1.93 13.30
N ASN A 462 -0.50 -1.78 12.15
CA ASN A 462 -1.01 -2.24 10.87
C ASN A 462 -1.34 -3.74 10.88
N GLY A 463 -2.13 -4.15 9.93
CA GLY A 463 -2.48 -5.55 9.71
C GLY A 463 -2.76 -5.82 8.24
N ILE A 464 -2.94 -7.09 7.94
CA ILE A 464 -3.21 -7.63 6.60
C ILE A 464 -4.46 -8.49 6.63
N THR A 465 -5.15 -8.61 5.48
CA THR A 465 -6.27 -9.54 5.39
C THR A 465 -5.80 -10.97 5.12
N GLN A 466 -6.15 -11.88 6.01
CA GLN A 466 -5.89 -13.31 5.86
C GLN A 466 -6.68 -13.94 4.71
N ARG A 467 -7.78 -13.33 4.29
CA ARG A 467 -8.58 -13.83 3.17
C ARG A 467 -7.80 -13.76 1.86
N ARG A 468 -7.15 -12.64 1.56
CA ARG A 468 -6.26 -12.51 0.40
C ARG A 468 -4.95 -13.28 0.58
N PHE A 469 -4.24 -13.08 1.68
CA PHE A 469 -2.85 -13.50 1.81
C PHE A 469 -2.65 -14.91 2.37
N LEU A 470 -3.70 -15.57 2.83
CA LEU A 470 -3.66 -16.98 3.23
C LEU A 470 -4.73 -17.79 2.51
N LEU A 471 -6.01 -17.44 2.64
CA LEU A 471 -7.10 -18.26 2.08
C LEU A 471 -7.04 -18.32 0.55
N HIS A 472 -6.84 -17.19 -0.13
CA HIS A 472 -6.69 -17.11 -1.59
C HIS A 472 -5.26 -17.40 -2.03
N GLY A 473 -4.26 -16.76 -1.42
CA GLY A 473 -2.88 -16.80 -1.86
C GLY A 473 -2.15 -18.12 -1.58
N ASN A 474 -2.59 -18.89 -0.58
CA ASN A 474 -1.97 -20.15 -0.18
C ASN A 474 -3.04 -21.20 0.15
N PRO A 475 -3.79 -21.68 -0.84
CA PRO A 475 -4.91 -22.59 -0.61
C PRO A 475 -4.50 -23.92 0.01
N LEU A 476 -3.27 -24.41 -0.27
CA LEU A 476 -2.76 -25.64 0.33
C LEU A 476 -2.60 -25.48 1.85
N LEU A 477 -2.00 -24.40 2.29
CA LEU A 477 -1.83 -24.12 3.72
C LEU A 477 -3.16 -23.82 4.38
N ALA A 478 -4.04 -23.04 3.74
CA ALA A 478 -5.37 -22.73 4.24
C ALA A 478 -6.21 -23.99 4.45
N SER A 479 -6.17 -24.95 3.53
CA SER A 479 -6.84 -26.25 3.64
C SER A 479 -6.30 -27.06 4.80
N TRP A 480 -4.98 -27.14 4.94
CA TRP A 480 -4.33 -27.87 6.04
C TRP A 480 -4.70 -27.27 7.41
N ILE A 481 -4.67 -25.94 7.53
CA ILE A 481 -5.07 -25.25 8.76
C ILE A 481 -6.53 -25.56 9.10
N THR A 482 -7.43 -25.44 8.12
CA THR A 482 -8.86 -25.68 8.31
C THR A 482 -9.13 -27.13 8.74
N ASP A 483 -8.40 -28.09 8.20
CA ASP A 483 -8.46 -29.50 8.59
C ASP A 483 -8.06 -29.74 10.06
N LYS A 484 -7.09 -28.98 10.56
CA LYS A 484 -6.55 -29.14 11.93
C LYS A 484 -7.35 -28.39 13.00
N ILE A 485 -7.82 -27.16 12.70
CA ILE A 485 -8.41 -26.27 13.72
C ILE A 485 -9.80 -25.73 13.37
N GLY A 486 -10.38 -26.15 12.23
CA GLY A 486 -11.65 -25.60 11.73
C GLY A 486 -11.45 -24.31 10.95
N ASP A 487 -12.54 -23.74 10.43
CA ASP A 487 -12.53 -22.58 9.52
C ASP A 487 -12.71 -21.21 10.21
N GLU A 488 -12.88 -21.19 11.52
CA GLU A 488 -13.09 -19.93 12.29
C GLU A 488 -11.92 -18.93 12.15
N TRP A 489 -10.70 -19.40 11.82
CA TRP A 489 -9.53 -18.52 11.63
C TRP A 489 -9.73 -17.51 10.50
N ILE A 490 -10.58 -17.80 9.53
CA ILE A 490 -10.84 -16.93 8.36
C ILE A 490 -11.39 -15.56 8.81
N VAL A 491 -12.18 -15.53 9.88
CA VAL A 491 -12.74 -14.30 10.46
C VAL A 491 -12.18 -13.98 11.85
N LYS A 492 -11.37 -14.87 12.42
CA LYS A 492 -10.73 -14.69 13.73
C LYS A 492 -9.31 -15.27 13.69
N LEU A 493 -8.39 -14.52 13.12
CA LEU A 493 -7.03 -14.99 12.87
C LEU A 493 -6.28 -15.44 14.15
N SER A 494 -6.65 -14.91 15.32
CA SER A 494 -6.09 -15.34 16.61
C SER A 494 -6.27 -16.83 16.88
N ASN A 495 -7.19 -17.52 16.22
CA ASN A 495 -7.38 -18.96 16.32
C ASN A 495 -6.18 -19.77 15.78
N LEU A 496 -5.30 -19.15 14.96
CA LEU A 496 -4.07 -19.81 14.51
C LEU A 496 -3.16 -20.23 15.69
N LYS A 497 -3.31 -19.63 16.87
CA LYS A 497 -2.58 -20.06 18.08
C LYS A 497 -2.82 -21.53 18.42
N LYS A 498 -3.95 -22.12 18.03
CA LYS A 498 -4.23 -23.55 18.18
C LYS A 498 -3.25 -24.45 17.45
N LEU A 499 -2.55 -23.92 16.42
CA LEU A 499 -1.54 -24.66 15.67
C LEU A 499 -0.26 -24.93 16.48
N LYS A 500 0.00 -24.22 17.57
CA LYS A 500 1.21 -24.38 18.38
C LYS A 500 1.43 -25.83 18.86
N VAL A 501 0.35 -26.56 19.13
CA VAL A 501 0.42 -27.94 19.61
C VAL A 501 0.98 -28.92 18.57
N TYR A 502 0.91 -28.56 17.29
CA TYR A 502 1.40 -29.38 16.18
C TYR A 502 2.86 -29.08 15.82
N ALA A 503 3.43 -27.97 16.32
CA ALA A 503 4.76 -27.48 15.90
C ALA A 503 5.92 -28.39 16.34
N THR A 504 5.73 -29.26 17.32
CA THR A 504 6.75 -30.22 17.82
C THR A 504 6.53 -31.65 17.37
N ASP A 505 5.48 -31.93 16.63
CA ASP A 505 5.16 -33.26 16.10
C ASP A 505 5.72 -33.45 14.69
N GLU A 506 6.60 -34.46 14.53
CA GLU A 506 7.30 -34.72 13.26
C GLU A 506 6.34 -34.92 12.08
N LYS A 507 5.20 -35.59 12.30
CA LYS A 507 4.22 -35.85 11.24
C LYS A 507 3.67 -34.50 10.69
N TYR A 508 3.26 -33.60 11.58
CA TYR A 508 2.70 -32.34 11.17
C TYR A 508 3.74 -31.37 10.63
N GLN A 509 4.98 -31.46 11.14
CA GLN A 509 6.13 -30.74 10.57
C GLN A 509 6.35 -31.15 9.11
N GLN A 510 6.35 -32.46 8.82
CA GLN A 510 6.51 -32.97 7.45
C GLN A 510 5.36 -32.53 6.54
N GLU A 511 4.11 -32.59 7.01
CA GLU A 511 2.95 -32.11 6.25
C GLU A 511 3.10 -30.63 5.89
N PHE A 512 3.45 -29.79 6.86
CA PHE A 512 3.64 -28.35 6.67
C PHE A 512 4.79 -28.03 5.70
N MET A 513 5.93 -28.68 5.88
CA MET A 513 7.11 -28.49 5.01
C MET A 513 6.87 -29.00 3.59
N ASN A 514 6.06 -30.05 3.42
CA ASN A 514 5.66 -30.52 2.09
C ASN A 514 4.79 -29.46 1.37
N ILE A 515 3.86 -28.81 2.07
CA ILE A 515 3.08 -27.69 1.52
C ILE A 515 4.01 -26.55 1.08
N LYS A 516 4.97 -26.16 1.92
CA LYS A 516 5.98 -25.15 1.57
C LYS A 516 6.74 -25.56 0.31
N TYR A 517 7.17 -26.82 0.24
CA TYR A 517 7.89 -27.35 -0.93
C TYR A 517 7.06 -27.30 -2.22
N GLN A 518 5.76 -27.63 -2.17
CA GLN A 518 4.86 -27.51 -3.32
C GLN A 518 4.72 -26.03 -3.78
N ASN A 519 4.62 -25.11 -2.85
CA ASN A 519 4.59 -23.67 -3.18
C ASN A 519 5.92 -23.20 -3.79
N LYS A 520 7.06 -23.74 -3.31
CA LYS A 520 8.38 -23.45 -3.89
C LYS A 520 8.53 -23.99 -5.31
N ILE A 521 7.99 -25.17 -5.61
CA ILE A 521 7.93 -25.70 -6.99
C ILE A 521 7.12 -24.76 -7.90
N ARG A 522 5.96 -24.28 -7.44
CA ARG A 522 5.13 -23.35 -8.22
C ARG A 522 5.89 -22.05 -8.54
N LEU A 523 6.58 -21.47 -7.54
CA LEU A 523 7.37 -20.27 -7.75
C LEU A 523 8.60 -20.53 -8.65
N ALA A 524 9.27 -21.67 -8.49
CA ALA A 524 10.38 -22.06 -9.35
C ALA A 524 9.96 -22.18 -10.83
N ASN A 525 8.79 -22.76 -11.11
CA ASN A 525 8.22 -22.80 -12.44
C ASN A 525 7.91 -21.42 -13.01
N TYR A 526 7.32 -20.55 -12.19
CA TYR A 526 7.09 -19.15 -12.56
C TYR A 526 8.39 -18.42 -12.91
N ILE A 527 9.43 -18.57 -12.10
CA ILE A 527 10.76 -17.99 -12.34
C ILE A 527 11.37 -18.52 -13.63
N LYS A 528 11.27 -19.83 -13.88
CA LYS A 528 11.77 -20.43 -15.12
C LYS A 528 11.07 -19.85 -16.35
N GLU A 529 9.75 -19.72 -16.30
CA GLU A 529 8.93 -19.21 -17.40
C GLU A 529 9.21 -17.73 -17.69
N HIS A 530 9.30 -16.89 -16.65
CA HIS A 530 9.40 -15.44 -16.76
C HIS A 530 10.82 -14.89 -16.76
N ASN A 531 11.74 -15.56 -16.06
CA ASN A 531 13.14 -15.12 -15.94
C ASN A 531 14.14 -16.00 -16.70
N GLY A 532 13.72 -17.19 -17.16
CA GLY A 532 14.60 -18.15 -17.81
C GLY A 532 15.66 -18.77 -16.88
N VAL A 533 15.48 -18.65 -15.55
CA VAL A 533 16.43 -19.15 -14.56
C VAL A 533 15.89 -20.43 -13.91
N ASP A 534 16.70 -21.50 -13.97
CA ASP A 534 16.42 -22.73 -13.25
C ASP A 534 16.84 -22.56 -11.79
N VAL A 535 15.89 -22.68 -10.86
CA VAL A 535 16.15 -22.64 -9.42
C VAL A 535 15.75 -23.96 -8.77
N ASP A 536 16.56 -24.43 -7.82
CA ASP A 536 16.25 -25.65 -7.06
C ASP A 536 15.24 -25.33 -5.95
N PRO A 537 14.03 -25.93 -5.94
CA PRO A 537 13.05 -25.73 -4.88
C PRO A 537 13.52 -26.21 -3.50
N ARG A 538 14.59 -26.99 -3.42
CA ARG A 538 15.21 -27.39 -2.15
C ARG A 538 16.15 -26.36 -1.57
N SER A 539 16.61 -25.39 -2.39
CA SER A 539 17.43 -24.29 -1.89
C SER A 539 16.64 -23.41 -0.92
N ILE A 540 17.32 -22.66 -0.07
CA ILE A 540 16.66 -21.63 0.75
C ILE A 540 16.11 -20.56 -0.19
N PHE A 541 14.81 -20.27 -0.13
CA PHE A 541 14.21 -19.12 -0.81
C PHE A 541 14.29 -17.91 0.11
N ASP A 542 15.32 -17.10 -0.11
CA ASP A 542 15.57 -15.85 0.60
C ASP A 542 14.98 -14.70 -0.19
N VAL A 543 14.00 -14.01 0.37
CA VAL A 543 13.10 -13.14 -0.41
C VAL A 543 13.06 -11.71 0.14
N GLN A 544 13.37 -10.74 -0.73
CA GLN A 544 13.18 -9.32 -0.49
C GLN A 544 12.33 -8.71 -1.60
N VAL A 545 11.04 -8.61 -1.37
CA VAL A 545 10.06 -8.02 -2.30
C VAL A 545 9.34 -6.84 -1.67
N LYS A 546 9.64 -5.66 -2.15
CA LYS A 546 9.12 -4.38 -1.68
C LYS A 546 9.56 -3.25 -2.60
N ARG A 547 8.90 -2.07 -2.51
CA ARG A 547 9.35 -0.87 -3.21
C ARG A 547 10.85 -0.65 -2.98
N LEU A 548 11.59 -0.29 -4.03
CA LEU A 548 13.01 0.02 -3.88
C LEU A 548 13.20 1.41 -3.30
N HIS A 549 13.88 1.44 -2.18
CA HIS A 549 14.33 2.67 -1.53
C HIS A 549 15.63 2.38 -0.75
N GLU A 550 16.54 3.36 -0.69
CA GLU A 550 17.84 3.16 -0.04
C GLU A 550 17.72 2.74 1.42
N TYR A 551 16.73 3.26 2.19
CA TYR A 551 16.55 2.88 3.61
C TYR A 551 16.08 1.42 3.79
N LYS A 552 15.45 0.80 2.78
CA LYS A 552 15.03 -0.62 2.80
C LYS A 552 16.20 -1.56 2.56
N ARG A 553 17.31 -1.02 2.14
CA ARG A 553 18.66 -1.62 2.03
C ARG A 553 18.74 -2.85 1.12
N GLN A 554 18.04 -2.86 -0.01
CA GLN A 554 18.29 -3.86 -1.05
C GLN A 554 19.77 -3.88 -1.45
N LEU A 555 20.46 -2.74 -1.35
CA LEU A 555 21.90 -2.65 -1.58
C LEU A 555 22.69 -3.50 -0.57
N LEU A 556 22.34 -3.49 0.72
CA LEU A 556 22.98 -4.37 1.72
C LEU A 556 22.86 -5.84 1.35
N ASN A 557 21.68 -6.26 0.90
CA ASN A 557 21.42 -7.64 0.48
C ASN A 557 22.30 -8.05 -0.71
N ILE A 558 22.32 -7.25 -1.78
CA ILE A 558 23.12 -7.63 -2.94
C ILE A 558 24.63 -7.57 -2.68
N LEU A 559 25.13 -6.66 -1.84
CA LEU A 559 26.52 -6.64 -1.41
C LEU A 559 26.89 -7.90 -0.62
N HIS A 560 25.97 -8.39 0.22
CA HIS A 560 26.16 -9.67 0.92
C HIS A 560 26.22 -10.85 -0.05
N VAL A 561 25.36 -10.88 -1.07
CA VAL A 561 25.42 -11.90 -2.12
C VAL A 561 26.78 -11.88 -2.85
N MET A 562 27.30 -10.71 -3.17
CA MET A 562 28.65 -10.54 -3.74
C MET A 562 29.73 -11.08 -2.78
N TYR A 563 29.61 -10.81 -1.49
CA TYR A 563 30.50 -11.34 -0.45
C TYR A 563 30.50 -12.89 -0.45
N GLN A 564 29.34 -13.51 -0.41
CA GLN A 564 29.23 -14.97 -0.41
C GLN A 564 29.81 -15.59 -1.71
N TYR A 565 29.56 -14.94 -2.84
CA TYR A 565 30.14 -15.36 -4.10
C TYR A 565 31.68 -15.31 -4.07
N ASN A 566 32.27 -14.25 -3.50
CA ASN A 566 33.72 -14.16 -3.31
C ASN A 566 34.25 -15.29 -2.41
N GLU A 567 33.58 -15.59 -1.29
CA GLU A 567 33.94 -16.69 -0.41
C GLU A 567 33.93 -18.05 -1.14
N LEU A 568 32.89 -18.34 -1.92
CA LEU A 568 32.82 -19.57 -2.73
C LEU A 568 33.94 -19.67 -3.76
N LYS A 569 34.41 -18.55 -4.32
CA LYS A 569 35.48 -18.54 -5.31
C LYS A 569 36.90 -18.63 -4.73
N THR A 570 37.10 -18.12 -3.52
CA THR A 570 38.46 -17.93 -2.97
C THR A 570 38.74 -18.77 -1.73
N ASN A 571 37.71 -19.22 -1.01
CA ASN A 571 37.86 -20.01 0.22
C ASN A 571 37.37 -21.45 0.03
N PRO A 572 38.28 -22.42 -0.19
CA PRO A 572 37.91 -23.82 -0.42
C PRO A 572 37.17 -24.50 0.75
N SER A 573 37.28 -23.93 1.95
CA SER A 573 36.61 -24.46 3.17
C SER A 573 35.24 -23.83 3.39
N TYR A 574 34.86 -22.81 2.58
CA TYR A 574 33.57 -22.17 2.74
C TYR A 574 32.45 -23.09 2.23
N ASP A 575 31.57 -23.46 3.14
CA ASP A 575 30.36 -24.22 2.82
C ASP A 575 29.11 -23.42 3.18
N MET A 576 28.16 -23.36 2.25
CA MET A 576 26.84 -22.78 2.46
C MET A 576 25.77 -23.71 1.91
N TYR A 577 24.60 -23.67 2.53
CA TYR A 577 23.43 -24.32 1.97
C TYR A 577 23.01 -23.61 0.66
N PRO A 578 22.62 -24.32 -0.40
CA PRO A 578 22.17 -23.69 -1.63
C PRO A 578 21.06 -22.66 -1.36
N THR A 579 21.25 -21.45 -1.85
CA THR A 579 20.31 -20.33 -1.58
C THR A 579 19.93 -19.63 -2.88
N THR A 580 18.64 -19.40 -3.06
CA THR A 580 18.09 -18.57 -4.13
C THR A 580 17.64 -17.24 -3.54
N TYR A 581 18.34 -16.17 -3.91
CA TYR A 581 18.02 -14.80 -3.53
C TYR A 581 17.01 -14.23 -4.52
N ILE A 582 15.81 -13.92 -4.04
CA ILE A 582 14.70 -13.47 -4.86
C ILE A 582 14.38 -12.01 -4.52
N PHE A 583 14.58 -11.14 -5.50
CA PHE A 583 14.25 -9.72 -5.43
C PHE A 583 13.01 -9.40 -6.26
N GLY A 584 12.25 -8.41 -5.83
CA GLY A 584 11.17 -7.80 -6.58
C GLY A 584 10.96 -6.38 -6.07
N ALA A 585 11.10 -5.40 -6.94
CA ALA A 585 11.07 -4.00 -6.52
C ALA A 585 10.78 -3.07 -7.69
N LYS A 586 9.93 -2.07 -7.46
CA LYS A 586 9.78 -0.93 -8.37
C LYS A 586 10.44 0.29 -7.73
N ALA A 587 11.30 0.98 -8.48
CA ALA A 587 11.87 2.27 -8.11
C ALA A 587 11.02 3.41 -8.68
N SER A 588 10.88 4.53 -7.96
CA SER A 588 10.28 5.74 -8.54
C SER A 588 11.05 6.18 -9.78
N ALA A 589 10.34 6.60 -10.83
CA ALA A 589 10.92 6.90 -12.14
C ALA A 589 12.06 7.92 -12.09
N GLY A 590 11.97 8.94 -11.25
CA GLY A 590 13.00 9.96 -11.05
C GLY A 590 14.11 9.60 -10.04
N TYR A 591 14.05 8.44 -9.40
CA TYR A 591 15.01 8.04 -8.36
C TYR A 591 16.18 7.27 -8.96
N LYS A 592 17.16 8.01 -9.48
CA LYS A 592 18.31 7.47 -10.25
C LYS A 592 19.10 6.41 -9.47
N ARG A 593 19.44 6.66 -8.20
CA ARG A 593 20.21 5.73 -7.38
C ARG A 593 19.45 4.43 -7.10
N ALA A 594 18.17 4.50 -6.84
CA ALA A 594 17.31 3.31 -6.69
C ALA A 594 17.29 2.47 -7.99
N LYS A 595 17.17 3.13 -9.15
CA LYS A 595 17.23 2.44 -10.46
C LYS A 595 18.60 1.82 -10.72
N LEU A 596 19.68 2.47 -10.26
CA LEU A 596 21.04 1.93 -10.36
C LEU A 596 21.23 0.67 -9.48
N ILE A 597 20.59 0.60 -8.31
CA ILE A 597 20.59 -0.59 -7.46
C ILE A 597 19.90 -1.76 -8.18
N ILE A 598 18.79 -1.53 -8.88
CA ILE A 598 18.14 -2.56 -9.72
C ILE A 598 19.11 -3.08 -10.79
N LYS A 599 19.82 -2.16 -11.45
CA LYS A 599 20.85 -2.55 -12.44
C LYS A 599 21.96 -3.38 -11.81
N LEU A 600 22.43 -3.03 -10.62
CA LEU A 600 23.43 -3.82 -9.89
C LEU A 600 22.95 -5.23 -9.61
N ILE A 601 21.72 -5.37 -9.08
CA ILE A 601 21.14 -6.70 -8.78
C ILE A 601 21.13 -7.57 -10.03
N ASN A 602 20.67 -7.06 -11.17
CA ASN A 602 20.61 -7.79 -12.42
C ASN A 602 22.03 -8.09 -12.96
N SER A 603 22.98 -7.17 -12.83
CA SER A 603 24.37 -7.39 -13.25
C SER A 603 25.08 -8.47 -12.41
N VAL A 604 24.83 -8.50 -11.11
CA VAL A 604 25.33 -9.55 -10.21
C VAL A 604 24.67 -10.89 -10.55
N ALA A 605 23.37 -10.90 -10.82
CA ALA A 605 22.64 -12.10 -11.25
C ALA A 605 23.22 -12.70 -12.54
N ASP A 606 23.54 -11.87 -13.53
CA ASP A 606 24.12 -12.32 -14.79
C ASP A 606 25.49 -13.01 -14.60
N VAL A 607 26.34 -12.48 -13.73
CA VAL A 607 27.65 -13.08 -13.42
C VAL A 607 27.48 -14.38 -12.63
N ILE A 608 26.74 -14.36 -11.55
CA ILE A 608 26.64 -15.48 -10.61
C ILE A 608 25.86 -16.66 -11.20
N ASN A 609 24.72 -16.40 -11.84
CA ASN A 609 23.87 -17.46 -12.39
C ASN A 609 24.54 -18.25 -13.52
N ASN A 610 25.51 -17.64 -14.22
CA ASN A 610 26.24 -18.25 -15.31
C ASN A 610 27.60 -18.86 -14.91
N ASP A 611 27.98 -18.73 -13.63
CA ASP A 611 29.23 -19.33 -13.14
C ASP A 611 29.03 -20.78 -12.66
N ALA A 612 29.35 -21.74 -13.53
CA ALA A 612 29.28 -23.16 -13.21
C ALA A 612 30.23 -23.61 -12.07
N SER A 613 31.28 -22.83 -11.78
CA SER A 613 32.29 -23.22 -10.77
C SER A 613 31.75 -23.25 -9.35
N ILE A 614 30.71 -22.45 -9.05
CA ILE A 614 30.02 -22.45 -7.74
C ILE A 614 28.92 -23.52 -7.62
N LYS A 615 28.75 -24.37 -8.64
CA LYS A 615 27.82 -25.52 -8.64
C LYS A 615 26.38 -25.18 -8.24
N GLY A 616 25.90 -24.01 -8.61
CA GLY A 616 24.54 -23.55 -8.32
C GLY A 616 24.26 -23.25 -6.82
N LYS A 617 25.32 -23.08 -6.01
CA LYS A 617 25.16 -22.73 -4.57
C LYS A 617 24.43 -21.42 -4.35
N ILE A 618 24.55 -20.48 -5.29
CA ILE A 618 23.82 -19.21 -5.27
C ILE A 618 23.07 -19.06 -6.60
N LYS A 619 21.82 -18.67 -6.52
CA LYS A 619 21.05 -18.12 -7.63
C LYS A 619 20.50 -16.76 -7.23
N VAL A 620 20.47 -15.82 -8.16
CA VAL A 620 19.90 -14.48 -7.96
C VAL A 620 18.81 -14.25 -8.99
N VAL A 621 17.65 -13.88 -8.55
CA VAL A 621 16.47 -13.67 -9.40
C VAL A 621 15.86 -12.31 -9.09
N PHE A 622 15.64 -11.49 -10.11
CA PHE A 622 14.85 -10.27 -10.01
C PHE A 622 13.50 -10.48 -10.69
N ILE A 623 12.44 -10.61 -9.91
CA ILE A 623 11.08 -10.78 -10.43
C ILE A 623 10.57 -9.42 -10.93
N GLU A 624 10.38 -9.34 -12.24
CA GLU A 624 9.89 -8.17 -12.94
C GLU A 624 8.44 -7.84 -12.56
N ASN A 625 8.14 -6.55 -12.50
CA ASN A 625 6.78 -6.04 -12.30
C ASN A 625 6.09 -6.61 -11.05
N TYR A 626 6.77 -6.55 -9.91
CA TYR A 626 6.21 -6.97 -8.63
C TYR A 626 4.87 -6.27 -8.36
N ARG A 627 3.82 -7.05 -8.13
CA ARG A 627 2.43 -6.61 -7.92
C ARG A 627 1.67 -7.64 -7.08
N VAL A 628 0.41 -7.34 -6.73
CA VAL A 628 -0.37 -8.21 -5.81
C VAL A 628 -0.49 -9.64 -6.33
N SER A 629 -0.78 -9.83 -7.63
CA SER A 629 -1.02 -11.16 -8.21
C SER A 629 0.21 -12.08 -8.14
N ASN A 630 1.44 -11.58 -8.38
CA ASN A 630 2.64 -12.41 -8.21
C ASN A 630 3.16 -12.44 -6.76
N ALA A 631 2.82 -11.44 -5.95
CA ALA A 631 3.16 -11.39 -4.54
C ALA A 631 2.58 -12.57 -3.74
N GLU A 632 1.35 -12.96 -4.00
CA GLU A 632 0.69 -14.09 -3.33
C GLU A 632 1.50 -15.38 -3.52
N LEU A 633 1.96 -15.65 -4.75
CA LEU A 633 2.82 -16.81 -5.06
C LEU A 633 4.16 -16.75 -4.32
N ILE A 634 4.76 -15.56 -4.25
CA ILE A 634 6.05 -15.33 -3.60
C ILE A 634 5.95 -15.52 -2.08
N PHE A 635 4.93 -14.94 -1.43
CA PHE A 635 4.75 -15.08 0.02
C PHE A 635 4.55 -16.54 0.45
N ALA A 636 3.78 -17.32 -0.32
CA ALA A 636 3.52 -18.72 -0.02
C ALA A 636 4.79 -19.60 -0.10
N ALA A 637 5.75 -19.21 -0.95
CA ALA A 637 6.97 -20.00 -1.24
C ALA A 637 8.19 -19.60 -0.41
N ALA A 638 8.20 -18.44 0.25
CA ALA A 638 9.39 -17.92 0.93
C ALA A 638 9.77 -18.75 2.18
N ASP A 639 11.06 -18.96 2.35
CA ASP A 639 11.65 -19.51 3.59
C ASP A 639 12.10 -18.39 4.52
N VAL A 640 12.80 -17.39 3.98
CA VAL A 640 13.36 -16.24 4.71
C VAL A 640 12.72 -14.95 4.21
N SER A 641 12.25 -14.16 5.14
CA SER A 641 11.66 -12.85 4.93
C SER A 641 12.67 -11.76 5.26
N GLU A 642 13.20 -11.09 4.25
CA GLU A 642 14.17 -10.00 4.39
C GLU A 642 13.49 -8.69 4.76
N GLN A 643 13.65 -8.27 6.03
CA GLN A 643 13.07 -7.07 6.61
C GLN A 643 14.18 -6.21 7.25
N ILE A 644 15.08 -5.74 6.38
CA ILE A 644 16.41 -5.25 6.74
C ILE A 644 16.55 -3.71 6.66
N SER A 645 15.47 -2.96 6.79
CA SER A 645 15.54 -1.49 6.84
C SER A 645 16.52 -1.01 7.92
N THR A 646 17.12 0.15 7.70
CA THR A 646 17.85 0.82 8.77
C THR A 646 16.88 1.09 9.91
N ALA A 647 17.22 0.67 11.13
CA ALA A 647 16.37 0.86 12.30
C ALA A 647 15.96 2.33 12.47
N SER A 648 14.73 2.60 12.84
CA SER A 648 14.08 3.92 12.89
C SER A 648 13.63 4.51 11.54
N ARG A 649 13.62 3.75 10.44
CA ARG A 649 13.25 4.26 9.12
C ARG A 649 11.94 3.72 8.58
N GLU A 650 11.65 2.44 8.79
CA GLU A 650 10.38 1.83 8.38
C GLU A 650 9.31 2.07 9.45
N ALA A 651 8.23 2.75 9.11
CA ALA A 651 7.15 3.03 10.06
C ALA A 651 6.49 1.75 10.59
N SER A 652 6.19 0.81 9.71
CA SER A 652 5.61 -0.49 10.07
C SER A 652 6.17 -1.61 9.19
N GLY A 653 5.96 -1.52 7.88
CA GLY A 653 5.97 -2.65 6.98
C GLY A 653 4.69 -3.47 7.11
N THR A 654 4.30 -4.14 6.03
CA THR A 654 3.20 -5.13 6.01
C THR A 654 3.61 -6.41 5.30
N GLY A 655 4.65 -6.36 4.46
CA GLY A 655 5.25 -7.55 3.84
C GLY A 655 5.74 -8.55 4.88
N ASN A 656 6.36 -8.06 5.96
CA ASN A 656 6.79 -8.85 7.10
C ASN A 656 5.65 -9.70 7.70
N MET A 657 4.46 -9.14 7.83
CA MET A 657 3.27 -9.84 8.35
C MET A 657 2.78 -10.93 7.39
N LYS A 658 2.81 -10.67 6.08
CA LYS A 658 2.40 -11.63 5.03
C LYS A 658 3.33 -12.84 4.99
N PHE A 659 4.63 -12.62 5.08
CA PHE A 659 5.62 -13.68 5.17
C PHE A 659 5.45 -14.51 6.45
N MET A 660 5.29 -13.86 7.60
CA MET A 660 5.06 -14.53 8.89
C MET A 660 3.83 -15.44 8.82
N LEU A 661 2.72 -14.93 8.29
CA LEU A 661 1.47 -15.66 8.11
C LEU A 661 1.65 -16.92 7.25
N ASN A 662 2.50 -16.87 6.23
CA ASN A 662 2.78 -17.95 5.31
C ASN A 662 3.96 -18.86 5.76
N GLY A 663 4.44 -18.72 6.99
CA GLY A 663 5.48 -19.58 7.53
C GLY A 663 6.88 -19.29 6.97
N ALA A 664 7.27 -18.03 6.90
CA ALA A 664 8.65 -17.63 6.67
C ALA A 664 9.28 -17.11 7.96
N VAL A 665 10.59 -17.32 8.12
CA VAL A 665 11.35 -16.76 9.24
C VAL A 665 11.80 -15.35 8.89
N THR A 666 11.54 -14.39 9.77
CA THR A 666 12.01 -13.03 9.62
C THR A 666 13.51 -12.93 9.88
N LEU A 667 14.26 -12.47 8.88
CA LEU A 667 15.61 -11.95 9.02
C LEU A 667 15.51 -10.42 8.91
N GLY A 668 15.78 -9.73 10.00
CA GLY A 668 15.51 -8.29 10.00
C GLY A 668 16.19 -7.52 11.10
N THR A 669 15.95 -6.22 11.08
CA THR A 669 16.33 -5.26 12.12
C THR A 669 15.15 -5.03 13.06
N MET A 670 15.43 -4.52 14.25
CA MET A 670 14.38 -4.10 15.20
C MET A 670 13.82 -2.74 14.80
N ASP A 671 13.01 -2.77 13.75
CA ASP A 671 12.38 -1.61 13.11
C ASP A 671 10.91 -1.88 12.79
N GLY A 672 10.09 -0.85 12.84
CA GLY A 672 8.67 -0.93 12.52
C GLY A 672 7.95 -2.07 13.25
N ALA A 673 7.13 -2.80 12.51
CA ALA A 673 6.37 -3.93 13.04
C ALA A 673 7.23 -5.19 13.29
N ASN A 674 8.50 -5.23 12.86
CA ASN A 674 9.39 -6.35 13.17
C ASN A 674 9.55 -6.54 14.69
N VAL A 675 9.55 -5.44 15.46
CA VAL A 675 9.59 -5.49 16.93
C VAL A 675 8.43 -6.31 17.48
N GLU A 676 7.22 -6.02 17.03
CA GLU A 676 6.00 -6.72 17.47
C GLU A 676 5.93 -8.16 16.92
N ILE A 677 6.50 -8.43 15.74
CA ILE A 677 6.63 -9.80 15.21
C ILE A 677 7.52 -10.64 16.14
N VAL A 678 8.65 -10.12 16.56
CA VAL A 678 9.56 -10.81 17.50
C VAL A 678 8.89 -11.02 18.86
N GLU A 679 8.16 -10.03 19.36
CA GLU A 679 7.38 -10.15 20.61
C GLU A 679 6.36 -11.28 20.54
N GLU A 680 5.66 -11.44 19.41
CA GLU A 680 4.62 -12.47 19.24
C GLU A 680 5.19 -13.88 19.03
N VAL A 681 6.30 -14.02 18.33
CA VAL A 681 6.84 -15.34 17.95
C VAL A 681 7.98 -15.81 18.86
N GLY A 682 8.63 -14.91 19.58
CA GLY A 682 9.84 -15.16 20.38
C GLY A 682 11.15 -14.94 19.60
N GLU A 683 12.18 -14.44 20.26
CA GLU A 683 13.48 -14.12 19.64
C GLU A 683 14.15 -15.36 19.02
N GLU A 684 13.89 -16.55 19.57
CA GLU A 684 14.41 -17.82 19.07
C GLU A 684 13.82 -18.24 17.69
N ASN A 685 12.71 -17.63 17.29
CA ASN A 685 11.99 -17.94 16.06
C ASN A 685 12.11 -16.85 14.98
N ALA A 686 13.04 -15.92 15.17
CA ALA A 686 13.45 -14.87 14.23
C ALA A 686 14.95 -14.69 14.25
N VAL A 687 15.52 -14.05 13.24
CA VAL A 687 16.95 -13.72 13.18
C VAL A 687 17.10 -12.22 13.07
N ILE A 688 17.63 -11.61 14.13
CA ILE A 688 17.75 -10.14 14.25
C ILE A 688 19.22 -9.74 14.21
N PHE A 689 19.51 -8.64 13.52
CA PHE A 689 20.83 -8.07 13.37
C PHE A 689 20.81 -6.54 13.39
N GLY A 690 21.99 -5.94 13.40
CA GLY A 690 22.22 -4.53 13.14
C GLY A 690 21.91 -3.61 14.32
N LEU A 691 22.15 -2.32 14.09
CA LEU A 691 21.92 -1.25 15.05
C LEU A 691 20.44 -1.19 15.45
N ARG A 692 20.22 -0.83 16.72
CA ARG A 692 18.90 -0.48 17.24
C ARG A 692 18.53 0.96 16.87
N ALA A 693 17.25 1.30 16.95
CA ALA A 693 16.78 2.66 16.63
C ALA A 693 17.47 3.75 17.43
N GLU A 694 17.67 3.53 18.73
CA GLU A 694 18.35 4.46 19.62
C GLU A 694 19.82 4.68 19.24
N GLU A 695 20.50 3.63 18.76
CA GLU A 695 21.90 3.71 18.31
C GLU A 695 22.03 4.50 17.01
N VAL A 696 21.13 4.24 16.04
CA VAL A 696 21.07 5.01 14.78
C VAL A 696 20.84 6.48 15.09
N MET A 697 19.83 6.78 15.90
CA MET A 697 19.47 8.14 16.29
C MET A 697 20.59 8.85 17.06
N LYS A 698 21.38 8.10 17.84
CA LYS A 698 22.55 8.62 18.53
C LYS A 698 23.66 9.02 17.54
N TYR A 699 23.98 8.16 16.58
CA TYR A 699 24.96 8.49 15.54
C TYR A 699 24.54 9.70 14.70
N GLU A 700 23.26 9.83 14.38
CA GLU A 700 22.75 10.99 13.64
C GLU A 700 22.88 12.31 14.42
N ARG A 701 22.64 12.28 15.71
CA ARG A 701 22.71 13.46 16.57
C ARG A 701 24.12 13.84 16.96
N GLU A 702 24.94 12.83 17.30
CA GLU A 702 26.26 13.03 17.94
C GLU A 702 27.42 12.79 16.97
N GLY A 703 27.17 12.19 15.82
CA GLY A 703 28.23 11.76 14.90
C GLY A 703 29.01 10.55 15.44
N GLY A 704 30.27 10.44 15.04
CA GLY A 704 31.19 9.38 15.50
C GLY A 704 31.20 8.11 14.64
N TYR A 705 30.47 8.10 13.51
CA TYR A 705 30.54 7.05 12.51
C TYR A 705 31.25 7.56 11.26
N ASN A 706 32.32 6.84 10.84
CA ASN A 706 33.01 7.10 9.58
C ASN A 706 33.08 5.80 8.76
N PRO A 707 32.37 5.69 7.63
CA PRO A 707 32.38 4.47 6.81
C PRO A 707 33.76 4.10 6.27
N LYS A 708 34.67 5.06 6.09
CA LYS A 708 36.05 4.80 5.65
C LYS A 708 36.84 3.95 6.63
N ASP A 709 36.52 4.00 7.92
CA ASP A 709 37.19 3.16 8.93
C ASP A 709 36.87 1.68 8.71
N ILE A 710 35.61 1.35 8.34
CA ILE A 710 35.22 -0.02 8.01
C ILE A 710 35.90 -0.44 6.69
N TYR A 711 35.84 0.39 5.66
CA TYR A 711 36.50 0.13 4.37
C TYR A 711 37.99 -0.16 4.53
N ASN A 712 38.70 0.60 5.35
CA ASN A 712 40.13 0.44 5.57
C ASN A 712 40.50 -0.79 6.39
N ASN A 713 39.66 -1.18 7.36
CA ASN A 713 39.96 -2.24 8.30
C ASN A 713 39.33 -3.59 7.96
N ASP A 714 38.29 -3.62 7.13
CA ASP A 714 37.63 -4.86 6.71
C ASP A 714 37.97 -5.19 5.26
N ALA A 715 38.78 -6.23 5.06
CA ALA A 715 39.22 -6.66 3.73
C ALA A 715 38.08 -7.19 2.87
N ALA A 716 37.07 -7.85 3.48
CA ALA A 716 35.93 -8.40 2.75
C ALA A 716 35.04 -7.24 2.25
N VAL A 717 34.72 -6.25 3.08
CA VAL A 717 33.99 -5.05 2.68
C VAL A 717 34.75 -4.31 1.58
N ARG A 718 36.06 -4.10 1.76
CA ARG A 718 36.88 -3.43 0.74
C ARG A 718 36.84 -4.15 -0.60
N THR A 719 36.92 -5.48 -0.62
CA THR A 719 36.84 -6.28 -1.84
C THR A 719 35.50 -6.09 -2.55
N VAL A 720 34.40 -6.23 -1.82
CA VAL A 720 33.04 -6.07 -2.36
C VAL A 720 32.83 -4.67 -2.93
N LEU A 721 33.23 -3.62 -2.21
CA LEU A 721 33.09 -2.24 -2.69
C LEU A 721 33.97 -1.96 -3.90
N THR A 722 35.22 -2.47 -3.94
CA THR A 722 36.10 -2.32 -5.09
C THR A 722 35.50 -2.97 -6.36
N GLN A 723 34.74 -4.05 -6.21
CA GLN A 723 34.06 -4.72 -7.33
C GLN A 723 32.99 -3.86 -7.98
N LEU A 724 32.49 -2.83 -7.31
CA LEU A 724 31.58 -1.86 -7.91
C LEU A 724 32.25 -0.95 -8.96
N ILE A 725 33.56 -0.79 -8.91
CA ILE A 725 34.32 0.17 -9.74
C ILE A 725 35.50 -0.44 -10.53
N ASN A 726 35.63 -1.77 -10.52
CA ASN A 726 36.72 -2.44 -11.23
C ASN A 726 36.26 -3.24 -12.47
N GLY A 727 35.01 -3.11 -12.87
CA GLY A 727 34.46 -3.80 -14.04
C GLY A 727 33.99 -5.25 -13.79
N MET A 728 34.08 -5.77 -12.57
CA MET A 728 33.63 -7.14 -12.24
C MET A 728 32.16 -7.40 -12.65
N TYR A 729 31.28 -6.45 -12.40
CA TYR A 729 29.85 -6.53 -12.72
C TYR A 729 29.42 -5.57 -13.85
N SER A 730 30.36 -4.93 -14.51
CA SER A 730 30.14 -3.97 -15.61
C SER A 730 31.42 -3.82 -16.45
N SER A 731 31.79 -4.87 -17.18
CA SER A 731 33.04 -4.92 -17.95
C SER A 731 33.14 -3.89 -19.08
N ASP A 732 31.99 -3.46 -19.58
CA ASP A 732 31.84 -2.42 -20.60
C ASP A 732 31.97 -0.98 -20.05
N ASP A 733 31.76 -0.78 -18.77
CA ASP A 733 31.85 0.51 -18.07
C ASP A 733 32.19 0.30 -16.58
N PRO A 734 33.48 0.27 -16.22
CA PRO A 734 33.89 0.07 -14.81
C PRO A 734 33.35 1.10 -13.83
N ASP A 735 33.01 2.30 -14.29
CA ASP A 735 32.52 3.40 -13.44
C ASP A 735 30.99 3.40 -13.28
N ARG A 736 30.29 2.44 -13.88
CA ARG A 736 28.82 2.38 -13.86
C ARG A 736 28.20 2.48 -12.46
N PHE A 737 28.79 1.84 -11.48
CA PHE A 737 28.30 1.81 -10.09
C PHE A 737 29.10 2.74 -9.15
N ARG A 738 29.87 3.68 -9.70
CA ARG A 738 30.67 4.63 -8.91
C ARG A 738 29.85 5.46 -7.95
N ASP A 739 28.63 5.89 -8.32
CA ASP A 739 27.75 6.64 -7.43
C ASP A 739 27.39 5.84 -6.17
N LEU A 740 27.18 4.52 -6.29
CA LEU A 740 26.93 3.64 -5.14
C LEU A 740 28.21 3.52 -4.28
N TYR A 741 29.37 3.30 -4.90
CA TYR A 741 30.65 3.22 -4.21
C TYR A 741 30.95 4.51 -3.43
N ASP A 742 30.83 5.66 -4.08
CA ASP A 742 31.12 6.97 -3.46
C ASP A 742 30.18 7.27 -2.31
N SER A 743 28.88 6.95 -2.46
CA SER A 743 27.88 7.15 -1.39
C SER A 743 28.17 6.30 -0.16
N LEU A 744 28.60 5.06 -0.34
CA LEU A 744 28.91 4.14 0.77
C LEU A 744 30.20 4.54 1.49
N ILE A 745 31.24 4.97 0.75
CA ILE A 745 32.52 5.34 1.38
C ILE A 745 32.47 6.69 2.05
N ASN A 746 31.76 7.66 1.46
CA ASN A 746 31.79 9.04 1.96
C ASN A 746 30.68 9.36 2.96
N GLU A 747 29.53 8.75 2.83
CA GLU A 747 28.31 9.12 3.59
C GLU A 747 27.73 7.96 4.37
N ASP A 748 27.43 6.84 3.71
CA ASP A 748 26.72 5.67 4.24
C ASP A 748 25.54 6.04 5.15
N VAL A 749 24.67 6.90 4.67
CA VAL A 749 23.56 7.51 5.40
C VAL A 749 22.63 6.47 6.05
N TYR A 750 22.57 5.27 5.46
CA TYR A 750 21.70 4.18 5.94
C TYR A 750 22.48 3.09 6.70
N PHE A 751 23.72 3.33 7.13
CA PHE A 751 24.54 2.43 7.96
C PHE A 751 24.73 1.02 7.35
N ILE A 752 24.81 0.93 6.04
CA ILE A 752 25.00 -0.35 5.32
C ILE A 752 26.30 -1.02 5.74
N LEU A 753 27.42 -0.27 5.71
CA LEU A 753 28.72 -0.84 6.09
C LEU A 753 28.81 -1.13 7.60
N LYS A 754 28.13 -0.34 8.42
CA LYS A 754 28.09 -0.53 9.89
C LYS A 754 27.40 -1.84 10.27
N ASP A 755 26.31 -2.18 9.57
CA ASP A 755 25.51 -3.37 9.83
C ASP A 755 25.99 -4.60 9.03
N PHE A 756 26.95 -4.44 8.11
CA PHE A 756 27.35 -5.50 7.19
C PHE A 756 27.83 -6.78 7.89
N ALA A 757 28.75 -6.66 8.85
CA ALA A 757 29.28 -7.81 9.57
C ALA A 757 28.21 -8.59 10.34
N SER A 758 27.31 -7.87 11.03
CA SER A 758 26.18 -8.53 11.74
C SER A 758 25.18 -9.16 10.79
N TYR A 759 25.00 -8.61 9.59
CA TYR A 759 24.16 -9.19 8.54
C TYR A 759 24.75 -10.49 7.98
N VAL A 760 26.06 -10.53 7.77
CA VAL A 760 26.79 -11.77 7.41
C VAL A 760 26.58 -12.86 8.46
N GLU A 761 26.71 -12.52 9.76
CA GLU A 761 26.46 -13.47 10.85
C GLU A 761 25.00 -13.93 10.91
N ALA A 762 24.05 -13.05 10.63
CA ALA A 762 22.64 -13.41 10.57
C ALA A 762 22.37 -14.46 9.48
N HIS A 763 22.96 -14.31 8.29
CA HIS A 763 22.87 -15.31 7.23
C HIS A 763 23.55 -16.64 7.57
N ARG A 764 24.67 -16.62 8.27
CA ARG A 764 25.33 -17.84 8.79
C ARG A 764 24.43 -18.57 9.78
N LYS A 765 23.75 -17.80 10.63
CA LYS A 765 22.76 -18.36 11.57
C LYS A 765 21.59 -19.01 10.83
N ILE A 766 21.05 -18.35 9.79
CA ILE A 766 20.00 -18.95 8.93
C ILE A 766 20.48 -20.27 8.32
N ASP A 767 21.67 -20.29 7.71
CA ASP A 767 22.26 -21.51 7.12
C ASP A 767 22.33 -22.66 8.14
N THR A 768 22.82 -22.38 9.33
CA THR A 768 22.96 -23.37 10.40
C THR A 768 21.60 -23.89 10.86
N ILE A 769 20.63 -23.01 11.08
CA ILE A 769 19.29 -23.38 11.55
C ILE A 769 18.53 -24.17 10.48
N TYR A 770 18.65 -23.76 9.21
CA TYR A 770 17.96 -24.44 8.09
C TYR A 770 18.38 -25.89 7.91
N ARG A 771 19.63 -26.23 8.24
CA ARG A 771 20.15 -27.60 8.21
C ARG A 771 19.54 -28.52 9.29
N ASP A 772 19.01 -27.92 10.37
CA ASP A 772 18.19 -28.61 11.38
C ASP A 772 16.72 -28.58 10.97
N GLU A 773 16.35 -29.57 10.12
CA GLU A 773 15.02 -29.62 9.50
C GLU A 773 13.87 -29.59 10.53
N LYS A 774 14.04 -30.22 11.69
CA LYS A 774 13.02 -30.27 12.76
C LYS A 774 12.87 -28.92 13.42
N ASN A 775 13.99 -28.28 13.75
CA ASN A 775 13.97 -26.96 14.35
C ASN A 775 13.44 -25.90 13.37
N TRP A 776 13.85 -25.96 12.08
CA TRP A 776 13.33 -25.09 11.05
C TRP A 776 11.82 -25.24 10.86
N ALA A 777 11.32 -26.46 10.74
CA ALA A 777 9.89 -26.73 10.64
C ALA A 777 9.10 -26.18 11.82
N LYS A 778 9.63 -26.37 13.05
CA LYS A 778 9.04 -25.79 14.26
C LYS A 778 8.97 -24.26 14.18
N MET A 779 10.05 -23.59 13.77
CA MET A 779 10.11 -22.14 13.66
C MET A 779 9.08 -21.59 12.67
N VAL A 780 8.99 -22.16 11.48
CA VAL A 780 8.04 -21.67 10.44
C VAL A 780 6.58 -21.91 10.83
N MET A 781 6.28 -23.04 11.48
CA MET A 781 4.94 -23.32 12.01
C MET A 781 4.56 -22.34 13.14
N LEU A 782 5.49 -22.01 14.03
CA LEU A 782 5.26 -21.03 15.10
C LEU A 782 5.06 -19.61 14.55
N ASN A 783 5.76 -19.23 13.48
CA ASN A 783 5.53 -17.97 12.81
C ASN A 783 4.09 -17.85 12.31
N THR A 784 3.59 -18.87 11.62
CA THR A 784 2.17 -18.90 11.20
C THR A 784 1.22 -18.88 12.40
N ALA A 785 1.46 -19.71 13.41
CA ALA A 785 0.61 -19.82 14.61
C ALA A 785 0.53 -18.51 15.41
N CYS A 786 1.58 -17.70 15.42
CA CYS A 786 1.67 -16.46 16.18
C CYS A 786 1.28 -15.21 15.38
N SER A 787 0.86 -15.35 14.13
CA SER A 787 0.56 -14.20 13.24
C SER A 787 -0.81 -13.55 13.48
N GLY A 788 -1.61 -14.05 14.41
CA GLY A 788 -2.99 -13.61 14.62
C GLY A 788 -3.16 -12.13 14.96
N LYS A 789 -2.20 -11.52 15.67
CA LYS A 789 -2.17 -10.08 15.98
C LYS A 789 -2.19 -9.22 14.71
N PHE A 790 -1.60 -9.70 13.63
CA PHE A 790 -1.38 -8.94 12.40
C PHE A 790 -2.53 -9.05 11.40
N SER A 791 -3.73 -9.48 11.84
CA SER A 791 -4.95 -9.35 11.05
C SER A 791 -5.39 -7.90 10.95
N SER A 792 -5.74 -7.45 9.75
CA SER A 792 -6.40 -6.14 9.56
C SER A 792 -7.78 -6.07 10.21
N ASP A 793 -8.41 -7.21 10.49
CA ASP A 793 -9.66 -7.25 11.25
C ASP A 793 -9.44 -6.72 12.68
N ARG A 794 -8.35 -7.12 13.36
CA ARG A 794 -7.99 -6.57 14.66
C ARG A 794 -7.73 -5.06 14.56
N THR A 795 -6.97 -4.63 13.58
CA THR A 795 -6.66 -3.20 13.37
C THR A 795 -7.94 -2.39 13.19
N ILE A 796 -8.87 -2.85 12.36
CA ILE A 796 -10.13 -2.16 12.08
C ILE A 796 -11.06 -2.15 13.32
N GLU A 797 -11.08 -3.23 14.10
CA GLU A 797 -11.83 -3.22 15.38
C GLU A 797 -11.32 -2.12 16.32
N GLU A 798 -10.00 -1.95 16.41
CA GLU A 798 -9.39 -0.89 17.22
C GLU A 798 -9.73 0.51 16.67
N TYR A 799 -9.60 0.76 15.37
CA TYR A 799 -10.02 2.03 14.75
C TYR A 799 -11.50 2.31 14.98
N ALA A 800 -12.35 1.32 14.74
CA ALA A 800 -13.80 1.47 14.84
C ALA A 800 -14.23 1.82 16.25
N LYS A 801 -13.63 1.21 17.27
CA LYS A 801 -13.95 1.42 18.68
C LYS A 801 -13.32 2.70 19.23
N GLU A 802 -12.04 2.94 18.96
CA GLU A 802 -11.23 3.94 19.68
C GLU A 802 -11.15 5.29 18.95
N ILE A 803 -11.33 5.31 17.62
CA ILE A 803 -11.24 6.53 16.82
C ILE A 803 -12.60 6.89 16.19
N TRP A 804 -13.22 5.96 15.46
CA TRP A 804 -14.38 6.28 14.62
C TRP A 804 -15.71 6.18 15.35
N ASN A 805 -15.77 5.46 16.46
CA ASN A 805 -17.02 5.15 17.17
C ASN A 805 -18.10 4.58 16.23
N LEU A 806 -17.73 3.59 15.43
CA LEU A 806 -18.61 2.90 14.49
C LEU A 806 -19.36 1.75 15.16
N LYS A 807 -20.54 1.45 14.64
CA LYS A 807 -21.33 0.28 15.03
C LYS A 807 -21.47 -0.68 13.85
N LYS A 808 -21.39 -1.96 14.14
CA LYS A 808 -21.62 -3.02 13.15
C LYS A 808 -23.08 -3.03 12.71
N VAL A 809 -23.30 -3.28 11.43
CA VAL A 809 -24.63 -3.40 10.84
C VAL A 809 -24.77 -4.80 10.24
N LYS A 810 -25.82 -5.49 10.61
CA LYS A 810 -26.20 -6.75 10.00
C LYS A 810 -27.12 -6.46 8.81
N VAL A 811 -26.82 -7.05 7.67
CA VAL A 811 -27.60 -6.95 6.43
C VAL A 811 -28.25 -8.31 6.16
N THR A 812 -29.55 -8.30 5.90
CA THR A 812 -30.33 -9.46 5.48
C THR A 812 -30.82 -9.21 4.05
N LEU A 813 -30.87 -10.24 3.23
CA LEU A 813 -31.59 -10.22 1.95
C LEU A 813 -33.05 -10.57 2.23
N ASP A 814 -33.97 -9.76 1.68
CA ASP A 814 -35.41 -10.00 1.79
C ASP A 814 -35.84 -11.16 0.91
#